data_19d8db4aa4e6326b97a21cbf96286a0e
#
_entry.id   19d8db4aa4e6326b97a21cbf96286a0e
#
_cell.length_a   1.000
_cell.length_b   1.000
_cell.length_c   1.000
_cell.angle_alpha   90.00
_cell.angle_beta   90.00
_cell.angle_gamma   90.00
#
_symmetry.space_group_name_H-M   'P 1'
#
loop_
_entity.id
_entity.type
_entity.pdbx_description
1 polymer ?
#
loop_
_entity_poly.entity_id
_entity_poly.type
_entity_poly.pdbx_seq_one_letter_code
_entity_poly.pdbx_strand_id
1 'polypeptide(L)'
;MIAALHANAQTTSENDSVNYSLNLQELVVKSNAPKTKMKNGTMITRIEDTALESAGSVQDMLVYVPGMARVGGQLQVIGRGTPIYYVNGRRVHDAEELLRLRSHDIREVEVISNPGAAYDASVSAVVRIKTKRMQGEGLGGSIDISDAQALKNGNNNLASSLSLNYRHNNIDVFGGVNINNDYLDNYRSNVEQNTYGTVFHSQRGTINTNQKFSRLYFNAGLNWQISDNSSAGFKMERGVWLKNYFGVTMDEDILRNKETEDHFTSVSDINSKNPNTFLTNVYYNGKMGKWDIDANIDYYTQRETKDDRISETSLLGLHNVYSRTETTNHLVAARLVADHALWSGNLKLGGEVTYVNRDNDYAISGIDDISSRLSEVEEQNYALFAEYGLLVKKAGMLTMGLRYEHVAFDFSDLTETSRSVKRNNDDFFPSLSFATRLGLLQMQLSYGVKTTRPSYYHLRSDVDYVSRYTLQTGEPTLKNEISHDLGLMGRWRFITFAANYVHIKDAIYDWTTPYDDNGVVMIGMVNFNQPIDRLGIFANMSPTIGCWSISNTLGMMKQWLSFNLDDPRESTGKREVTYNKPMFIFNSVNSFSLRHNWKLELNSEFYSKSHFRNVRILEHYWNLTAAIEKKWKCKSLFGGDGGQLSLRLSCSDIFNTARHDVVLDLGNYSLFQSDIVGQDRSHYSLHRISLNIRYTFNTVKSKYKGQGAGKDAKLRM
;
A
#
# COMPACT_ATOMS: atom_id res chain seq x y z
N MET A 1 -46.76 -15.26 -22.28
CA MET A 1 -47.60 -16.44 -22.17
C MET A 1 -47.23 -17.16 -20.88
N ILE A 2 -48.08 -17.00 -19.89
CA ILE A 2 -47.96 -17.49 -18.52
C ILE A 2 -48.66 -18.82 -18.46
N ALA A 3 -48.03 -19.83 -17.86
CA ALA A 3 -48.74 -21.03 -17.43
C ALA A 3 -48.27 -21.39 -16.00
N ALA A 4 -49.14 -21.14 -15.04
CA ALA A 4 -49.07 -21.64 -13.67
C ALA A 4 -49.56 -23.08 -13.64
N LEU A 5 -48.92 -23.96 -12.90
CA LEU A 5 -49.42 -25.27 -12.51
C LEU A 5 -49.50 -25.36 -11.00
N HIS A 6 -50.75 -25.43 -10.51
CA HIS A 6 -51.10 -25.84 -9.17
C HIS A 6 -51.05 -27.37 -9.10
N ALA A 7 -50.47 -27.92 -8.06
CA ALA A 7 -50.62 -29.33 -7.69
C ALA A 7 -51.25 -29.44 -6.34
N ASN A 8 -52.42 -30.05 -6.26
CA ASN A 8 -53.22 -30.38 -5.09
C ASN A 8 -52.57 -31.52 -4.29
N ALA A 9 -52.57 -31.38 -2.98
CA ALA A 9 -52.28 -32.45 -2.05
C ALA A 9 -53.52 -33.36 -1.87
N GLN A 10 -53.37 -34.66 -2.03
CA GLN A 10 -54.28 -35.67 -1.46
C GLN A 10 -53.50 -36.60 -0.52
N THR A 11 -54.00 -36.70 0.69
CA THR A 11 -53.59 -37.61 1.75
C THR A 11 -54.17 -39.00 1.50
N THR A 12 -53.32 -40.05 1.53
CA THR A 12 -53.73 -41.39 1.97
C THR A 12 -52.57 -42.02 2.76
N SER A 13 -52.96 -42.57 3.91
CA SER A 13 -52.11 -43.34 4.81
C SER A 13 -51.89 -44.75 4.24
N GLU A 14 -50.69 -45.33 4.41
CA GLU A 14 -50.42 -46.62 5.02
C GLU A 14 -48.92 -46.97 5.04
N ASN A 15 -48.55 -47.68 6.07
CA ASN A 15 -47.20 -48.13 6.44
C ASN A 15 -46.50 -48.93 5.32
N ASP A 16 -45.21 -48.61 5.08
CA ASP A 16 -44.18 -49.63 5.03
C ASP A 16 -42.78 -48.97 5.23
N SER A 17 -42.02 -49.47 6.18
CA SER A 17 -40.69 -49.03 6.55
C SER A 17 -39.68 -49.60 5.54
N VAL A 18 -39.20 -48.77 4.60
CA VAL A 18 -37.95 -49.03 3.87
C VAL A 18 -37.06 -47.79 4.01
N ASN A 19 -36.02 -47.95 4.82
CA ASN A 19 -34.95 -46.97 4.98
C ASN A 19 -34.14 -46.84 3.65
N TYR A 20 -34.53 -45.87 2.82
CA TYR A 20 -33.62 -45.30 1.82
C TYR A 20 -33.06 -44.00 2.33
N SER A 21 -31.81 -44.04 2.81
CA SER A 21 -31.01 -42.83 2.98
C SER A 21 -30.69 -42.25 1.59
N LEU A 22 -31.56 -41.42 1.07
CA LEU A 22 -31.25 -40.55 -0.04
C LEU A 22 -30.20 -39.56 0.44
N ASN A 23 -28.93 -39.79 0.07
CA ASN A 23 -27.89 -38.77 0.06
C ASN A 23 -28.34 -37.67 -0.90
N LEU A 24 -29.08 -36.68 -0.37
CA LEU A 24 -29.30 -35.43 -1.03
C LEU A 24 -27.90 -34.81 -1.25
N GLN A 25 -27.39 -34.85 -2.47
CA GLN A 25 -26.27 -34.03 -2.86
C GLN A 25 -26.65 -32.60 -2.48
N GLU A 26 -25.85 -32.02 -1.59
CA GLU A 26 -25.99 -30.65 -1.14
C GLU A 26 -26.03 -29.75 -2.39
N LEU A 27 -27.23 -29.29 -2.73
CA LEU A 27 -27.44 -28.34 -3.80
C LEU A 27 -26.88 -27.02 -3.28
N VAL A 28 -25.59 -26.75 -3.54
CA VAL A 28 -24.99 -25.47 -3.25
C VAL A 28 -25.67 -24.44 -4.15
N VAL A 29 -26.73 -23.85 -3.65
CA VAL A 29 -27.37 -22.67 -4.25
C VAL A 29 -26.33 -21.56 -4.14
N LYS A 30 -25.51 -21.38 -5.15
CA LYS A 30 -24.63 -20.21 -5.24
C LYS A 30 -25.54 -18.99 -5.28
N SER A 31 -25.55 -18.26 -4.17
CA SER A 31 -26.33 -17.05 -4.03
C SER A 31 -25.96 -16.07 -5.15
N ASN A 32 -26.94 -15.60 -5.91
CA ASN A 32 -26.82 -14.50 -6.87
C ASN A 32 -26.63 -13.12 -6.16
N ALA A 33 -26.12 -13.11 -4.94
CA ALA A 33 -25.86 -11.89 -4.20
C ALA A 33 -24.81 -11.06 -4.94
N PRO A 34 -25.01 -9.75 -5.05
CA PRO A 34 -24.07 -8.88 -5.75
C PRO A 34 -22.71 -8.92 -5.06
N LYS A 35 -21.66 -9.15 -5.82
CA LYS A 35 -20.26 -9.23 -5.34
C LYS A 35 -19.80 -7.95 -4.65
N THR A 36 -20.25 -6.79 -5.12
CA THR A 36 -19.98 -5.48 -4.53
C THR A 36 -21.28 -4.84 -4.09
N LYS A 37 -21.34 -4.29 -2.90
CA LYS A 37 -22.47 -3.54 -2.34
C LYS A 37 -21.96 -2.26 -1.69
N MET A 38 -22.82 -1.26 -1.58
CA MET A 38 -22.54 -0.04 -0.83
C MET A 38 -23.37 -0.04 0.46
N LYS A 39 -22.74 0.28 1.59
CA LYS A 39 -23.39 0.43 2.89
C LYS A 39 -22.79 1.63 3.61
N ASN A 40 -23.61 2.62 3.93
CA ASN A 40 -23.20 3.84 4.64
C ASN A 40 -21.95 4.49 4.02
N GLY A 41 -21.91 4.59 2.67
CA GLY A 41 -20.78 5.18 1.97
C GLY A 41 -19.52 4.33 1.84
N THR A 42 -19.52 3.13 2.38
CA THR A 42 -18.44 2.16 2.23
C THR A 42 -18.76 1.20 1.10
N MET A 43 -17.83 1.02 0.19
CA MET A 43 -17.93 0.01 -0.86
C MET A 43 -17.41 -1.32 -0.35
N ILE A 44 -18.27 -2.34 -0.31
CA ILE A 44 -17.97 -3.66 0.22
C ILE A 44 -17.97 -4.66 -0.93
N THR A 45 -16.80 -5.22 -1.22
CA THR A 45 -16.63 -6.27 -2.24
C THR A 45 -16.44 -7.61 -1.56
N ARG A 46 -17.32 -8.56 -1.84
CA ARG A 46 -17.20 -9.94 -1.37
C ARG A 46 -16.11 -10.63 -2.18
N ILE A 47 -15.18 -11.27 -1.50
CA ILE A 47 -14.07 -12.03 -2.09
C ILE A 47 -14.37 -13.52 -2.06
N GLU A 48 -14.90 -14.00 -0.92
CA GLU A 48 -15.30 -15.39 -0.72
C GLU A 48 -16.29 -15.86 -1.80
N ASP A 49 -16.09 -17.05 -2.34
CA ASP A 49 -16.85 -17.65 -3.44
C ASP A 49 -16.85 -16.82 -4.74
N THR A 50 -15.85 -15.96 -4.96
CA THR A 50 -15.70 -15.19 -6.20
C THR A 50 -14.38 -15.51 -6.90
N ALA A 51 -14.21 -14.95 -8.09
CA ALA A 51 -12.95 -15.01 -8.84
C ALA A 51 -11.76 -14.48 -8.06
N LEU A 52 -11.97 -13.45 -7.24
CA LEU A 52 -10.93 -12.77 -6.49
C LEU A 52 -10.34 -13.64 -5.37
N GLU A 53 -11.02 -14.70 -4.97
CA GLU A 53 -10.55 -15.62 -3.92
C GLU A 53 -9.23 -16.31 -4.25
N SER A 54 -8.93 -16.47 -5.54
CA SER A 54 -7.73 -17.19 -6.03
C SER A 54 -6.69 -16.26 -6.66
N ALA A 55 -6.82 -14.95 -6.51
CA ALA A 55 -5.93 -13.98 -7.17
C ALA A 55 -4.47 -13.97 -6.63
N GLY A 56 -4.13 -14.86 -5.71
CA GLY A 56 -2.79 -14.98 -5.14
C GLY A 56 -2.66 -14.27 -3.80
N SER A 57 -1.74 -13.31 -3.67
CA SER A 57 -1.65 -12.48 -2.47
C SER A 57 -2.83 -11.51 -2.36
N VAL A 58 -3.02 -10.92 -1.18
CA VAL A 58 -4.01 -9.84 -1.03
C VAL A 58 -3.63 -8.64 -1.89
N GLN A 59 -2.36 -8.35 -2.04
CA GLN A 59 -1.90 -7.24 -2.89
C GLN A 59 -2.26 -7.46 -4.36
N ASP A 60 -2.13 -8.69 -4.89
CA ASP A 60 -2.53 -9.01 -6.26
C ASP A 60 -4.05 -8.95 -6.44
N MET A 61 -4.80 -9.37 -5.42
CA MET A 61 -6.26 -9.34 -5.43
C MET A 61 -6.79 -7.89 -5.41
N LEU A 62 -6.18 -7.01 -4.63
CA LEU A 62 -6.66 -5.64 -4.43
C LEU A 62 -6.69 -4.82 -5.71
N VAL A 63 -5.80 -5.07 -6.67
CA VAL A 63 -5.82 -4.41 -7.99
C VAL A 63 -7.18 -4.57 -8.69
N TYR A 64 -7.85 -5.69 -8.43
CA TYR A 64 -9.11 -6.04 -9.07
C TYR A 64 -10.35 -5.70 -8.23
N VAL A 65 -10.15 -5.17 -7.04
CA VAL A 65 -11.25 -4.63 -6.22
C VAL A 65 -11.74 -3.33 -6.83
N PRO A 66 -13.06 -3.14 -7.03
CA PRO A 66 -13.60 -1.90 -7.58
C PRO A 66 -13.11 -0.68 -6.81
N GLY A 67 -12.61 0.32 -7.53
CA GLY A 67 -12.04 1.55 -6.97
C GLY A 67 -10.56 1.49 -6.63
N MET A 68 -9.92 0.33 -6.80
CA MET A 68 -8.48 0.18 -6.66
C MET A 68 -7.80 0.12 -8.02
N ALA A 69 -6.55 0.60 -8.08
CA ALA A 69 -5.68 0.48 -9.26
C ALA A 69 -4.21 0.46 -8.83
N ARG A 70 -3.33 -0.05 -9.69
CA ARG A 70 -1.89 0.08 -9.54
C ARG A 70 -1.45 1.31 -10.34
N VAL A 71 -0.81 2.26 -9.69
CA VAL A 71 -0.31 3.50 -10.32
C VAL A 71 1.13 3.70 -9.87
N GLY A 72 2.06 3.77 -10.83
CA GLY A 72 3.49 3.88 -10.52
C GLY A 72 4.01 2.73 -9.63
N GLY A 73 3.54 1.50 -9.87
CA GLY A 73 3.88 0.32 -9.06
C GLY A 73 3.16 0.20 -7.71
N GLN A 74 2.48 1.26 -7.24
CA GLN A 74 1.80 1.30 -5.95
C GLN A 74 0.29 1.07 -6.08
N LEU A 75 -0.29 0.32 -5.14
CA LEU A 75 -1.74 0.19 -5.01
C LEU A 75 -2.36 1.47 -4.47
N GLN A 76 -3.31 2.02 -5.22
CA GLN A 76 -4.01 3.26 -4.88
C GLN A 76 -5.52 3.08 -4.95
N VAL A 77 -6.26 3.86 -4.16
CA VAL A 77 -7.67 4.12 -4.41
C VAL A 77 -7.74 5.19 -5.49
N ILE A 78 -8.44 4.90 -6.59
CA ILE A 78 -8.48 5.74 -7.79
C ILE A 78 -8.81 7.18 -7.42
N GLY A 79 -7.88 8.09 -7.72
CA GLY A 79 -7.97 9.52 -7.43
C GLY A 79 -7.77 9.95 -5.97
N ARG A 80 -7.55 9.00 -5.04
CA ARG A 80 -7.32 9.30 -3.61
C ARG A 80 -5.88 9.03 -3.14
N GLY A 81 -5.09 8.32 -3.95
CA GLY A 81 -3.73 7.94 -3.60
C GLY A 81 -3.68 6.64 -2.80
N THR A 82 -2.56 6.41 -2.11
CA THR A 82 -2.27 5.19 -1.36
C THR A 82 -3.15 5.10 -0.11
N PRO A 83 -3.98 4.05 0.04
CA PRO A 83 -4.82 3.89 1.21
C PRO A 83 -4.05 3.30 2.39
N ILE A 84 -4.65 3.46 3.58
CA ILE A 84 -4.25 2.68 4.74
C ILE A 84 -5.05 1.38 4.78
N TYR A 85 -4.36 0.30 5.08
CA TYR A 85 -4.95 -1.03 5.13
C TYR A 85 -5.25 -1.47 6.56
N TYR A 86 -6.39 -2.13 6.75
CA TYR A 86 -6.78 -2.78 8.00
C TYR A 86 -7.14 -4.23 7.73
N VAL A 87 -6.63 -5.14 8.52
CA VAL A 87 -6.99 -6.56 8.50
C VAL A 87 -7.73 -6.89 9.80
N ASN A 88 -9.01 -7.25 9.70
CA ASN A 88 -9.90 -7.52 10.85
C ASN A 88 -9.94 -6.40 11.90
N GLY A 89 -9.88 -5.14 11.44
CA GLY A 89 -9.84 -3.96 12.31
C GLY A 89 -8.46 -3.54 12.76
N ARG A 90 -7.43 -4.37 12.62
CA ARG A 90 -6.03 -4.04 12.90
C ARG A 90 -5.39 -3.39 11.67
N ARG A 91 -4.69 -2.28 11.86
CA ARG A 91 -3.92 -1.64 10.79
C ARG A 91 -2.72 -2.51 10.38
N VAL A 92 -2.47 -2.56 9.09
CA VAL A 92 -1.25 -3.08 8.47
C VAL A 92 -0.15 -2.02 8.59
N HIS A 93 0.97 -2.37 9.19
CA HIS A 93 2.10 -1.45 9.38
C HIS A 93 3.13 -1.55 8.27
N ASP A 94 3.16 -2.68 7.58
CA ASP A 94 4.13 -3.02 6.56
C ASP A 94 3.40 -3.55 5.32
N ALA A 95 3.67 -2.96 4.16
CA ALA A 95 3.09 -3.40 2.89
C ALA A 95 3.33 -4.89 2.59
N GLU A 96 4.43 -5.45 3.09
CA GLU A 96 4.73 -6.86 2.98
C GLU A 96 3.72 -7.75 3.72
N GLU A 97 3.02 -7.23 4.74
CA GLU A 97 1.95 -7.96 5.39
C GLU A 97 0.82 -8.30 4.41
N LEU A 98 0.54 -7.44 3.44
CA LEU A 98 -0.45 -7.71 2.38
C LEU A 98 0.04 -8.78 1.39
N LEU A 99 1.35 -8.88 1.17
CA LEU A 99 1.94 -9.95 0.37
C LEU A 99 1.84 -11.31 1.07
N ARG A 100 1.94 -11.32 2.40
CA ARG A 100 1.82 -12.53 3.22
C ARG A 100 0.39 -13.05 3.32
N LEU A 101 -0.60 -12.16 3.29
CA LEU A 101 -2.01 -12.52 3.30
C LEU A 101 -2.44 -13.06 1.94
N ARG A 102 -3.19 -14.15 1.93
CA ARG A 102 -3.71 -14.75 0.69
C ARG A 102 -5.16 -14.34 0.45
N SER A 103 -5.49 -14.08 -0.80
CA SER A 103 -6.84 -13.73 -1.22
C SER A 103 -7.89 -14.78 -0.80
N HIS A 104 -7.47 -16.04 -0.77
CA HIS A 104 -8.30 -17.16 -0.32
C HIS A 104 -8.80 -17.03 1.14
N ASP A 105 -8.06 -16.34 2.00
CA ASP A 105 -8.45 -16.13 3.40
C ASP A 105 -9.42 -14.97 3.59
N ILE A 106 -9.65 -14.21 2.54
CA ILE A 106 -10.43 -12.99 2.61
C ILE A 106 -11.91 -13.31 2.39
N ARG A 107 -12.77 -12.79 3.28
CA ARG A 107 -14.20 -12.82 3.12
C ARG A 107 -14.69 -11.64 2.28
N GLU A 108 -14.27 -10.43 2.66
CA GLU A 108 -14.69 -9.20 2.02
C GLU A 108 -13.65 -8.10 2.18
N VAL A 109 -13.63 -7.18 1.23
CA VAL A 109 -12.84 -5.96 1.27
C VAL A 109 -13.79 -4.77 1.28
N GLU A 110 -13.55 -3.85 2.21
CA GLU A 110 -14.28 -2.59 2.32
C GLU A 110 -13.35 -1.45 1.88
N VAL A 111 -13.76 -0.68 0.89
CA VAL A 111 -13.05 0.54 0.44
C VAL A 111 -13.82 1.76 0.93
N ILE A 112 -13.17 2.56 1.75
CA ILE A 112 -13.68 3.82 2.31
C ILE A 112 -12.86 4.94 1.65
N SER A 113 -13.44 5.58 0.66
CA SER A 113 -12.76 6.62 -0.13
C SER A 113 -12.71 7.99 0.56
N ASN A 114 -13.48 8.19 1.63
CA ASN A 114 -13.40 9.37 2.47
C ASN A 114 -13.58 8.98 3.93
N PRO A 115 -12.48 8.61 4.61
CA PRO A 115 -12.51 8.30 6.03
C PRO A 115 -12.85 9.55 6.86
N GLY A 116 -13.71 9.37 7.87
CA GLY A 116 -14.14 10.44 8.76
C GLY A 116 -13.08 10.87 9.79
N ALA A 117 -13.47 11.75 10.71
CA ALA A 117 -12.59 12.37 11.71
C ALA A 117 -11.98 11.36 12.71
N ALA A 118 -12.58 10.19 12.86
CA ALA A 118 -12.06 9.11 13.71
C ALA A 118 -10.75 8.48 13.18
N TYR A 119 -10.38 8.75 11.94
CA TYR A 119 -9.08 8.37 11.37
C TYR A 119 -8.09 9.53 11.48
N ASP A 120 -6.80 9.20 11.43
CA ASP A 120 -5.74 10.20 11.33
C ASP A 120 -5.95 11.10 10.11
N ALA A 121 -5.59 12.38 10.22
CA ALA A 121 -5.79 13.36 9.15
C ALA A 121 -4.96 13.06 7.89
N SER A 122 -3.88 12.29 8.00
CA SER A 122 -3.07 11.82 6.86
C SER A 122 -3.76 10.74 6.03
N VAL A 123 -4.88 10.18 6.51
CA VAL A 123 -5.55 9.06 5.84
C VAL A 123 -6.48 9.55 4.74
N SER A 124 -6.04 9.47 3.50
CA SER A 124 -6.83 9.85 2.31
C SER A 124 -7.89 8.79 1.94
N ALA A 125 -7.60 7.52 2.17
CA ALA A 125 -8.52 6.40 1.95
C ALA A 125 -8.20 5.24 2.89
N VAL A 126 -9.18 4.38 3.14
CA VAL A 126 -9.03 3.19 3.98
C VAL A 126 -9.52 1.95 3.25
N VAL A 127 -8.72 0.89 3.29
CA VAL A 127 -9.10 -0.44 2.83
C VAL A 127 -9.14 -1.38 4.01
N ARG A 128 -10.35 -1.84 4.38
CA ARG A 128 -10.55 -2.82 5.45
C ARG A 128 -10.70 -4.21 4.85
N ILE A 129 -9.81 -5.09 5.20
CA ILE A 129 -9.78 -6.48 4.76
C ILE A 129 -10.33 -7.32 5.88
N LYS A 130 -11.44 -8.01 5.63
CA LYS A 130 -12.03 -8.95 6.60
C LYS A 130 -11.74 -10.37 6.12
N THR A 131 -11.07 -11.12 6.96
CA THR A 131 -10.80 -12.53 6.69
C THR A 131 -12.04 -13.37 6.97
N LYS A 132 -12.10 -14.57 6.39
CA LYS A 132 -13.15 -15.55 6.68
C LYS A 132 -13.18 -15.86 8.18
N ARG A 133 -14.37 -15.87 8.77
CA ARG A 133 -14.54 -16.31 10.15
C ARG A 133 -14.56 -17.84 10.15
N MET A 134 -13.64 -18.43 10.87
CA MET A 134 -13.69 -19.83 11.17
C MET A 134 -14.06 -20.01 12.64
N GLN A 135 -15.12 -20.74 12.89
CA GLN A 135 -15.62 -21.01 14.24
C GLN A 135 -15.13 -22.40 14.63
N GLY A 136 -14.37 -22.49 15.73
CA GLY A 136 -13.89 -23.75 16.28
C GLY A 136 -13.04 -23.50 17.51
N GLU A 137 -13.04 -24.46 18.41
CA GLU A 137 -12.07 -24.57 19.51
C GLU A 137 -10.93 -25.50 19.11
N GLY A 138 -9.82 -25.42 19.82
CA GLY A 138 -8.63 -26.25 19.60
C GLY A 138 -7.57 -25.58 18.75
N LEU A 139 -6.65 -26.39 18.26
CA LEU A 139 -5.53 -25.95 17.42
C LEU A 139 -5.91 -25.95 15.95
N GLY A 140 -5.64 -24.83 15.28
CA GLY A 140 -5.75 -24.69 13.84
C GLY A 140 -4.59 -23.90 13.25
N GLY A 141 -4.42 -23.97 11.93
CA GLY A 141 -3.33 -23.24 11.30
C GLY A 141 -3.24 -23.41 9.79
N SER A 142 -2.22 -22.78 9.22
CA SER A 142 -1.89 -22.89 7.80
C SER A 142 -0.38 -22.89 7.57
N ILE A 143 0.02 -23.60 6.52
CA ILE A 143 1.36 -23.57 5.95
C ILE A 143 1.21 -23.09 4.50
N ASP A 144 1.96 -22.10 4.13
CA ASP A 144 2.03 -21.55 2.77
C ASP A 144 3.48 -21.60 2.28
N ILE A 145 3.68 -22.03 1.04
CA ILE A 145 4.95 -21.97 0.32
C ILE A 145 4.66 -21.42 -1.06
N SER A 146 5.35 -20.36 -1.44
CA SER A 146 5.20 -19.71 -2.73
C SER A 146 6.58 -19.46 -3.33
N ASP A 147 6.78 -19.91 -4.56
CA ASP A 147 7.96 -19.61 -5.35
C ASP A 147 7.55 -18.95 -6.66
N ALA A 148 8.19 -17.83 -6.97
CA ALA A 148 7.96 -17.08 -8.21
C ALA A 148 9.29 -16.86 -8.92
N GLN A 149 9.44 -17.50 -10.06
CA GLN A 149 10.64 -17.48 -10.88
C GLN A 149 10.43 -16.63 -12.14
N ALA A 150 11.26 -15.63 -12.36
CA ALA A 150 11.30 -14.90 -13.63
C ALA A 150 11.86 -15.79 -14.75
N LEU A 151 11.27 -15.67 -15.96
CA LEU A 151 11.60 -16.56 -17.08
C LEU A 151 12.85 -16.13 -17.84
N LYS A 152 13.28 -14.86 -17.74
CA LYS A 152 14.42 -14.34 -18.51
C LYS A 152 15.68 -14.10 -17.70
N ASN A 153 15.57 -13.91 -16.41
CA ASN A 153 16.70 -13.65 -15.52
C ASN A 153 16.56 -14.50 -14.25
N GLY A 154 17.60 -14.59 -13.44
CA GLY A 154 17.61 -15.40 -12.24
C GLY A 154 16.73 -14.86 -11.09
N ASN A 155 15.86 -13.89 -11.35
CA ASN A 155 15.04 -13.26 -10.32
C ASN A 155 14.06 -14.26 -9.73
N ASN A 156 14.12 -14.41 -8.42
CA ASN A 156 13.33 -15.35 -7.66
C ASN A 156 12.73 -14.67 -6.42
N ASN A 157 11.49 -14.99 -6.13
CA ASN A 157 10.85 -14.63 -4.88
C ASN A 157 10.30 -15.89 -4.21
N LEU A 158 10.94 -16.30 -3.11
CA LEU A 158 10.53 -17.45 -2.29
C LEU A 158 9.95 -16.94 -0.98
N ALA A 159 8.68 -17.24 -0.72
CA ALA A 159 8.01 -16.92 0.52
C ALA A 159 7.45 -18.16 1.19
N SER A 160 7.65 -18.30 2.49
CA SER A 160 7.11 -19.40 3.29
C SER A 160 6.51 -18.84 4.57
N SER A 161 5.34 -19.33 4.97
CA SER A 161 4.70 -18.92 6.21
C SER A 161 4.06 -20.08 6.97
N LEU A 162 4.16 -20.03 8.29
CA LEU A 162 3.45 -20.86 9.24
C LEU A 162 2.61 -19.96 10.13
N SER A 163 1.31 -20.22 10.22
CA SER A 163 0.40 -19.53 11.15
C SER A 163 -0.31 -20.57 12.00
N LEU A 164 -0.30 -20.38 13.31
CA LEU A 164 -0.95 -21.24 14.29
C LEU A 164 -1.87 -20.42 15.16
N ASN A 165 -2.98 -21.01 15.56
CA ASN A 165 -3.92 -20.43 16.49
C ASN A 165 -4.52 -21.52 17.37
N TYR A 166 -4.50 -21.31 18.68
CA TYR A 166 -5.13 -22.17 19.66
C TYR A 166 -6.19 -21.42 20.44
N ARG A 167 -7.42 -21.95 20.44
CA ARG A 167 -8.52 -21.38 21.20
C ARG A 167 -9.04 -22.41 22.19
N HIS A 168 -9.23 -21.93 23.41
CA HIS A 168 -9.91 -22.68 24.46
C HIS A 168 -10.75 -21.73 25.31
N ASN A 169 -12.06 -21.96 25.33
CA ASN A 169 -13.03 -21.08 26.03
C ASN A 169 -12.87 -19.60 25.62
N ASN A 170 -12.51 -18.76 26.58
CA ASN A 170 -12.37 -17.29 26.41
C ASN A 170 -10.97 -16.82 26.01
N ILE A 171 -10.04 -17.74 25.86
CA ILE A 171 -8.63 -17.43 25.53
C ILE A 171 -8.32 -17.90 24.11
N ASP A 172 -7.65 -17.04 23.38
CA ASP A 172 -7.22 -17.26 22.02
C ASP A 172 -5.74 -16.86 21.92
N VAL A 173 -4.84 -17.82 21.74
CA VAL A 173 -3.40 -17.61 21.58
C VAL A 173 -3.04 -17.87 20.12
N PHE A 174 -2.30 -16.94 19.51
CA PHE A 174 -1.91 -17.07 18.12
C PHE A 174 -0.43 -16.71 17.93
N GLY A 175 0.14 -17.24 16.86
CA GLY A 175 1.50 -16.92 16.48
C GLY A 175 1.78 -17.33 15.04
N GLY A 176 2.86 -16.78 14.51
CA GLY A 176 3.28 -17.10 13.16
C GLY A 176 4.72 -16.74 12.90
N VAL A 177 5.26 -17.41 11.89
CA VAL A 177 6.61 -17.16 11.34
C VAL A 177 6.45 -17.01 9.84
N ASN A 178 7.12 -16.02 9.28
CA ASN A 178 7.18 -15.78 7.85
C ASN A 178 8.63 -15.56 7.43
N ILE A 179 9.05 -16.20 6.36
CA ILE A 179 10.36 -16.00 5.71
C ILE A 179 10.06 -15.53 4.29
N ASN A 180 10.66 -14.43 3.89
CA ASN A 180 10.58 -13.93 2.53
C ASN A 180 11.98 -13.68 2.00
N ASN A 181 12.31 -14.29 0.85
CA ASN A 181 13.54 -14.06 0.11
C ASN A 181 13.16 -13.43 -1.23
N ASP A 182 13.67 -12.26 -1.51
CA ASP A 182 13.45 -11.55 -2.77
C ASP A 182 14.81 -11.22 -3.39
N TYR A 183 15.09 -11.86 -4.53
CA TYR A 183 16.33 -11.69 -5.27
C TYR A 183 16.02 -11.09 -6.63
N LEU A 184 16.53 -9.89 -6.85
CA LEU A 184 16.56 -9.17 -8.11
C LEU A 184 18.01 -9.11 -8.56
N ASP A 185 18.34 -9.75 -9.66
CA ASP A 185 19.69 -9.78 -10.22
C ASP A 185 19.67 -9.20 -11.62
N ASN A 186 20.70 -8.38 -11.92
CA ASN A 186 20.87 -7.75 -13.24
C ASN A 186 19.63 -7.00 -13.74
N TYR A 187 18.95 -6.24 -12.86
CA TYR A 187 17.96 -5.27 -13.32
C TYR A 187 18.66 -4.09 -13.98
N ARG A 188 18.49 -3.98 -15.27
CA ARG A 188 19.20 -3.00 -16.09
C ARG A 188 18.22 -1.99 -16.68
N SER A 189 18.54 -0.70 -16.57
CA SER A 189 17.76 0.37 -17.18
C SER A 189 18.66 1.35 -17.92
N ASN A 190 18.18 1.90 -19.03
CA ASN A 190 18.76 3.08 -19.65
C ASN A 190 18.34 4.31 -18.89
N VAL A 191 19.29 5.22 -18.70
CA VAL A 191 19.06 6.52 -18.08
C VAL A 191 19.61 7.64 -18.95
N GLU A 192 18.91 8.76 -18.93
CA GLU A 192 19.39 10.02 -19.45
C GLU A 192 18.98 11.14 -18.50
N GLN A 193 19.96 11.79 -17.89
CA GLN A 193 19.79 12.87 -16.95
C GLN A 193 20.26 14.16 -17.61
N ASN A 194 19.41 15.18 -17.64
CA ASN A 194 19.72 16.45 -18.27
C ASN A 194 19.56 17.59 -17.27
N THR A 195 20.64 18.37 -17.07
CA THR A 195 20.64 19.59 -16.25
C THR A 195 20.61 20.80 -17.16
N TYR A 196 19.62 21.67 -16.93
CA TYR A 196 19.38 22.88 -17.71
C TYR A 196 19.87 24.11 -16.95
N GLY A 197 20.95 24.72 -17.43
CA GLY A 197 21.56 25.93 -16.88
C GLY A 197 22.23 26.74 -17.99
N THR A 198 23.08 27.68 -17.63
CA THR A 198 23.95 28.41 -18.59
C THR A 198 24.83 27.46 -19.40
N VAL A 199 25.24 26.36 -18.78
CA VAL A 199 25.88 25.21 -19.40
C VAL A 199 24.91 24.04 -19.35
N PHE A 200 24.75 23.34 -20.46
CA PHE A 200 23.92 22.12 -20.51
C PHE A 200 24.79 20.91 -20.21
N HIS A 201 24.41 20.18 -19.16
CA HIS A 201 25.02 18.90 -18.80
C HIS A 201 24.07 17.75 -19.07
N SER A 202 24.60 16.63 -19.58
CA SER A 202 23.84 15.41 -19.79
C SER A 202 24.64 14.21 -19.32
N GLN A 203 24.03 13.32 -18.56
CA GLN A 203 24.56 12.02 -18.15
C GLN A 203 23.75 10.95 -18.87
N ARG A 204 24.38 10.08 -19.64
CA ARG A 204 23.71 9.04 -20.42
C ARG A 204 24.39 7.70 -20.24
N GLY A 205 23.61 6.69 -19.91
CA GLY A 205 24.20 5.37 -19.77
C GLY A 205 23.22 4.33 -19.28
N THR A 206 23.74 3.39 -18.54
CA THR A 206 22.99 2.30 -17.97
C THR A 206 23.21 2.19 -16.47
N ILE A 207 22.13 1.93 -15.76
CA ILE A 207 22.17 1.54 -14.36
C ILE A 207 21.79 0.06 -14.26
N ASN A 208 22.64 -0.71 -13.58
CA ASN A 208 22.40 -2.11 -13.27
C ASN A 208 22.24 -2.26 -11.76
N THR A 209 21.13 -2.87 -11.34
CA THR A 209 20.77 -3.03 -9.92
C THR A 209 20.70 -4.50 -9.55
N ASN A 210 21.34 -4.86 -8.44
CA ASN A 210 21.28 -6.15 -7.80
C ASN A 210 20.71 -6.01 -6.39
N GLN A 211 19.70 -6.81 -6.07
CA GLN A 211 19.04 -6.77 -4.77
C GLN A 211 18.94 -8.17 -4.19
N LYS A 212 19.29 -8.31 -2.91
CA LYS A 212 19.16 -9.59 -2.18
C LYS A 212 18.58 -9.31 -0.80
N PHE A 213 17.28 -9.49 -0.67
CA PHE A 213 16.56 -9.31 0.58
C PHE A 213 16.14 -10.68 1.14
N SER A 214 16.43 -10.90 2.41
CA SER A 214 15.95 -12.04 3.18
C SER A 214 15.47 -11.55 4.53
N ARG A 215 14.18 -11.73 4.81
CA ARG A 215 13.55 -11.24 6.03
C ARG A 215 12.83 -12.36 6.75
N LEU A 216 13.03 -12.40 8.05
CA LEU A 216 12.32 -13.25 8.98
C LEU A 216 11.39 -12.38 9.83
N TYR A 217 10.15 -12.78 9.93
CA TYR A 217 9.13 -12.07 10.69
C TYR A 217 8.42 -13.02 11.64
N PHE A 218 8.29 -12.60 12.90
CA PHE A 218 7.59 -13.31 13.94
C PHE A 218 6.43 -12.47 14.46
N ASN A 219 5.33 -13.11 14.77
CA ASN A 219 4.27 -12.50 15.56
C ASN A 219 3.76 -13.50 16.60
N ALA A 220 3.36 -12.99 17.75
CA ALA A 220 2.68 -13.76 18.79
C ALA A 220 1.70 -12.86 19.52
N GLY A 221 0.63 -13.43 20.03
CA GLY A 221 -0.34 -12.65 20.78
C GLY A 221 -1.38 -13.49 21.47
N LEU A 222 -2.12 -12.80 22.32
CA LEU A 222 -3.20 -13.36 23.12
C LEU A 222 -4.40 -12.44 23.04
N ASN A 223 -5.58 -13.02 22.93
CA ASN A 223 -6.85 -12.34 23.06
C ASN A 223 -7.66 -13.00 24.16
N TRP A 224 -8.14 -12.22 25.11
CA TRP A 224 -9.00 -12.64 26.20
C TRP A 224 -10.39 -12.04 26.04
N GLN A 225 -11.39 -12.89 25.86
CA GLN A 225 -12.80 -12.51 25.86
C GLN A 225 -13.27 -12.40 27.30
N ILE A 226 -13.31 -11.18 27.85
CA ILE A 226 -13.70 -10.92 29.25
C ILE A 226 -15.17 -11.19 29.44
N SER A 227 -15.99 -10.78 28.48
CA SER A 227 -17.45 -11.03 28.44
C SER A 227 -17.90 -11.10 26.97
N ASP A 228 -19.18 -11.34 26.71
CA ASP A 228 -19.76 -11.39 25.36
C ASP A 228 -19.47 -10.12 24.56
N ASN A 229 -19.34 -8.97 25.22
CA ASN A 229 -19.18 -7.66 24.61
C ASN A 229 -17.82 -7.00 24.89
N SER A 230 -16.93 -7.65 25.66
CA SER A 230 -15.65 -7.05 26.04
C SER A 230 -14.49 -8.02 25.85
N SER A 231 -13.40 -7.51 25.30
CA SER A 231 -12.16 -8.24 25.08
C SER A 231 -10.95 -7.36 25.33
N ALA A 232 -9.89 -7.96 25.81
CA ALA A 232 -8.57 -7.35 25.91
C ALA A 232 -7.53 -8.26 25.25
N GLY A 233 -6.42 -7.71 24.88
CA GLY A 233 -5.37 -8.53 24.26
C GLY A 233 -4.04 -7.82 24.19
N PHE A 234 -3.06 -8.64 23.87
CA PHE A 234 -1.69 -8.26 23.71
C PHE A 234 -1.13 -8.89 22.43
N LYS A 235 -0.31 -8.16 21.69
CA LYS A 235 0.37 -8.64 20.51
C LYS A 235 1.80 -8.10 20.47
N MET A 236 2.74 -8.93 20.06
CA MET A 236 4.10 -8.53 19.72
C MET A 236 4.43 -8.97 18.29
N GLU A 237 5.25 -8.19 17.63
CA GLU A 237 5.77 -8.44 16.29
C GLU A 237 7.26 -8.13 16.25
N ARG A 238 8.04 -8.94 15.57
CA ARG A 238 9.46 -8.71 15.34
C ARG A 238 9.83 -9.02 13.90
N GLY A 239 10.41 -8.05 13.21
CA GLY A 239 11.04 -8.23 11.91
C GLY A 239 12.56 -8.23 12.06
N VAL A 240 13.22 -9.19 11.42
CA VAL A 240 14.69 -9.30 11.39
C VAL A 240 15.11 -9.54 9.95
N TRP A 241 15.99 -8.71 9.44
CA TRP A 241 16.58 -8.93 8.12
C TRP A 241 17.79 -9.85 8.27
N LEU A 242 17.72 -11.00 7.62
CA LEU A 242 18.84 -11.96 7.55
C LEU A 242 19.86 -11.51 6.49
N LYS A 243 19.38 -10.83 5.44
CA LYS A 243 20.16 -10.21 4.40
C LYS A 243 19.44 -8.97 3.88
N ASN A 244 20.16 -7.89 3.73
CA ASN A 244 19.66 -6.65 3.14
C ASN A 244 20.82 -6.01 2.35
N TYR A 245 20.90 -6.39 1.08
CA TYR A 245 21.93 -5.94 0.15
C TYR A 245 21.30 -5.29 -1.07
N PHE A 246 21.82 -4.15 -1.44
CA PHE A 246 21.45 -3.43 -2.63
C PHE A 246 22.71 -2.93 -3.34
N GLY A 247 23.01 -3.48 -4.50
CA GLY A 247 24.15 -3.08 -5.32
C GLY A 247 23.69 -2.29 -6.55
N VAL A 248 24.39 -1.22 -6.87
CA VAL A 248 24.14 -0.40 -8.05
C VAL A 248 25.43 -0.25 -8.83
N THR A 249 25.38 -0.50 -10.13
CA THR A 249 26.47 -0.18 -11.06
C THR A 249 25.94 0.81 -12.07
N MET A 250 26.60 1.96 -12.20
CA MET A 250 26.35 2.99 -13.20
C MET A 250 27.48 2.96 -14.22
N ASP A 251 27.15 3.09 -15.49
CA ASP A 251 28.10 3.16 -16.60
C ASP A 251 27.59 4.25 -17.54
N GLU A 252 28.18 5.45 -17.47
CA GLU A 252 27.61 6.67 -18.01
C GLU A 252 28.66 7.56 -18.70
N ASP A 253 28.26 8.15 -19.83
CA ASP A 253 28.97 9.25 -20.50
C ASP A 253 28.44 10.58 -19.94
N ILE A 254 29.38 11.47 -19.61
CA ILE A 254 29.11 12.83 -19.18
C ILE A 254 29.36 13.76 -20.35
N LEU A 255 28.32 14.52 -20.70
CA LEU A 255 28.39 15.47 -21.82
C LEU A 255 28.20 16.89 -21.30
N ARG A 256 29.04 17.80 -21.81
CA ARG A 256 28.92 19.25 -21.62
C ARG A 256 28.65 19.90 -22.98
N ASN A 257 27.52 20.60 -23.10
CA ASN A 257 27.05 21.20 -24.36
C ASN A 257 27.05 20.20 -25.55
N LYS A 258 26.72 18.90 -25.25
CA LYS A 258 26.67 17.76 -26.19
C LYS A 258 28.04 17.17 -26.59
N GLU A 259 29.16 17.66 -26.07
CA GLU A 259 30.47 17.06 -26.23
C GLU A 259 30.80 16.19 -25.02
N THR A 260 31.32 15.00 -25.23
CA THR A 260 31.68 14.07 -24.13
C THR A 260 32.89 14.66 -23.39
N GLU A 261 32.73 14.91 -22.10
CA GLU A 261 33.74 15.46 -21.19
C GLU A 261 34.37 14.37 -20.32
N ASP A 262 33.56 13.38 -19.88
CA ASP A 262 34.03 12.28 -19.06
C ASP A 262 33.23 11.00 -19.38
N HIS A 263 33.79 9.86 -19.02
CA HIS A 263 33.11 8.58 -18.94
C HIS A 263 33.39 8.00 -17.59
N PHE A 264 32.33 7.68 -16.82
CA PHE A 264 32.52 7.13 -15.50
C PHE A 264 31.73 5.84 -15.26
N THR A 265 32.35 4.97 -14.50
CA THR A 265 31.72 3.78 -13.96
C THR A 265 31.71 3.91 -12.47
N SER A 266 30.55 3.78 -11.83
CA SER A 266 30.37 3.78 -10.38
C SER A 266 29.78 2.45 -9.93
N VAL A 267 30.36 1.89 -8.87
CA VAL A 267 29.86 0.69 -8.19
C VAL A 267 29.57 1.05 -6.75
N SER A 268 28.31 0.97 -6.36
CA SER A 268 27.85 1.17 -4.99
C SER A 268 27.37 -0.16 -4.40
N ASP A 269 27.93 -0.52 -3.26
CA ASP A 269 27.58 -1.70 -2.46
C ASP A 269 26.93 -1.28 -1.13
N ILE A 270 25.62 -1.27 -1.09
CA ILE A 270 24.83 -0.89 0.09
C ILE A 270 24.48 -2.15 0.88
N ASN A 271 24.95 -2.21 2.11
CA ASN A 271 24.65 -3.29 3.05
C ASN A 271 23.98 -2.73 4.31
N SER A 272 22.74 -3.11 4.57
CA SER A 272 22.12 -2.80 5.85
C SER A 272 22.36 -3.94 6.83
N LYS A 273 23.01 -3.60 7.96
CA LYS A 273 23.32 -4.52 9.04
C LYS A 273 22.27 -4.40 10.13
N ASN A 274 21.80 -5.55 10.60
CA ASN A 274 20.87 -5.66 11.72
C ASN A 274 19.60 -4.78 11.64
N PRO A 275 19.00 -4.55 10.46
CA PRO A 275 17.74 -3.86 10.45
C PRO A 275 16.72 -4.74 11.18
N ASN A 276 16.17 -4.21 12.26
CA ASN A 276 15.18 -4.92 13.05
C ASN A 276 14.07 -3.97 13.49
N THR A 277 12.88 -4.52 13.58
CA THR A 277 11.70 -3.82 14.06
C THR A 277 11.07 -4.60 15.19
N PHE A 278 10.57 -3.90 16.20
CA PHE A 278 9.79 -4.49 17.28
C PHE A 278 8.55 -3.65 17.54
N LEU A 279 7.39 -4.28 17.55
CA LEU A 279 6.10 -3.65 17.85
C LEU A 279 5.41 -4.45 18.96
N THR A 280 4.89 -3.73 19.93
CA THR A 280 3.97 -4.25 20.94
C THR A 280 2.69 -3.43 20.93
N ASN A 281 1.55 -4.11 20.95
CA ASN A 281 0.24 -3.47 21.11
C ASN A 281 -0.51 -4.13 22.25
N VAL A 282 -1.09 -3.30 23.13
CA VAL A 282 -2.06 -3.68 24.15
C VAL A 282 -3.38 -3.01 23.81
N TYR A 283 -4.47 -3.74 23.87
CA TYR A 283 -5.79 -3.17 23.59
C TYR A 283 -6.86 -3.61 24.56
N TYR A 284 -7.87 -2.76 24.70
CA TYR A 284 -9.18 -3.08 25.25
C TYR A 284 -10.27 -2.65 24.25
N ASN A 285 -11.23 -3.53 23.99
CA ASN A 285 -12.40 -3.22 23.18
C ASN A 285 -13.64 -3.81 23.83
N GLY A 286 -14.58 -2.97 24.27
CA GLY A 286 -15.74 -3.45 24.97
C GLY A 286 -16.71 -2.38 25.41
N LYS A 287 -17.79 -2.80 26.09
CA LYS A 287 -18.81 -1.90 26.63
C LYS A 287 -18.49 -1.47 28.04
N MET A 288 -18.58 -0.18 28.30
CA MET A 288 -18.58 0.43 29.64
C MET A 288 -19.86 1.23 29.83
N GLY A 289 -20.83 0.64 30.45
CA GLY A 289 -22.21 1.19 30.55
C GLY A 289 -22.83 1.29 29.15
N LYS A 290 -23.17 2.51 28.69
CA LYS A 290 -23.77 2.76 27.38
C LYS A 290 -22.75 3.09 26.27
N TRP A 291 -21.45 3.15 26.61
CA TRP A 291 -20.38 3.50 25.70
C TRP A 291 -19.68 2.22 25.20
N ASP A 292 -19.44 2.17 23.91
CA ASP A 292 -18.51 1.23 23.30
C ASP A 292 -17.13 1.88 23.30
N ILE A 293 -16.17 1.27 24.00
CA ILE A 293 -14.81 1.80 24.21
C ILE A 293 -13.82 0.97 23.38
N ASP A 294 -12.91 1.66 22.69
CA ASP A 294 -11.74 1.09 22.02
C ASP A 294 -10.49 1.84 22.49
N ALA A 295 -9.64 1.18 23.23
CA ALA A 295 -8.38 1.71 23.75
C ALA A 295 -7.20 0.90 23.24
N ASN A 296 -6.15 1.57 22.82
CA ASN A 296 -4.93 0.96 22.29
C ASN A 296 -3.69 1.73 22.79
N ILE A 297 -2.64 0.99 23.15
CA ILE A 297 -1.32 1.49 23.47
C ILE A 297 -0.31 0.72 22.66
N ASP A 298 0.54 1.45 21.94
CA ASP A 298 1.59 0.88 21.09
C ASP A 298 2.96 1.37 21.54
N TYR A 299 3.92 0.46 21.55
CA TYR A 299 5.34 0.76 21.57
C TYR A 299 5.98 0.19 20.31
N TYR A 300 6.74 1.02 19.60
CA TYR A 300 7.45 0.61 18.40
C TYR A 300 8.89 1.07 18.47
N THR A 301 9.82 0.22 18.02
CA THR A 301 11.22 0.60 17.82
C THR A 301 11.75 -0.03 16.54
N GLN A 302 12.63 0.72 15.89
CA GLN A 302 13.36 0.28 14.70
C GLN A 302 14.81 0.73 14.82
N ARG A 303 15.72 -0.16 14.47
CA ARG A 303 17.15 0.16 14.39
C ARG A 303 17.71 -0.39 13.09
N GLU A 304 18.55 0.40 12.44
CA GLU A 304 19.26 0.02 11.22
C GLU A 304 20.64 0.65 11.19
N THR A 305 21.62 -0.09 10.68
CA THR A 305 22.94 0.43 10.29
C THR A 305 23.13 0.15 8.81
N LYS A 306 23.27 1.19 8.00
CA LYS A 306 23.49 1.13 6.56
C LYS A 306 24.94 1.50 6.27
N ASP A 307 25.69 0.61 5.66
CA ASP A 307 27.02 0.89 5.10
C ASP A 307 26.90 0.99 3.58
N ASP A 308 27.42 2.06 2.98
CA ASP A 308 27.53 2.24 1.53
C ASP A 308 28.99 2.41 1.15
N ARG A 309 29.43 1.65 0.17
CA ARG A 309 30.79 1.70 -0.39
C ARG A 309 30.69 1.97 -1.87
N ILE A 310 31.13 3.14 -2.27
CA ILE A 310 31.10 3.60 -3.65
C ILE A 310 32.53 3.65 -4.18
N SER A 311 32.76 3.00 -5.32
CA SER A 311 34.01 3.03 -6.05
C SER A 311 33.75 3.53 -7.46
N GLU A 312 34.36 4.63 -7.84
CA GLU A 312 34.20 5.29 -9.13
C GLU A 312 35.49 5.32 -9.90
N THR A 313 35.42 5.04 -11.19
CA THR A 313 36.51 5.17 -12.15
C THR A 313 36.09 6.12 -13.26
N SER A 314 36.92 7.15 -13.55
CA SER A 314 36.69 8.12 -14.61
C SER A 314 38.01 8.57 -15.24
N LEU A 315 37.96 9.51 -16.19
CA LEU A 315 39.15 10.15 -16.72
C LEU A 315 39.96 10.91 -15.65
N LEU A 316 39.30 11.30 -14.54
CA LEU A 316 39.93 11.94 -13.38
C LEU A 316 40.59 10.95 -12.40
N GLY A 317 40.53 9.65 -12.69
CA GLY A 317 41.07 8.57 -11.87
C GLY A 317 40.06 7.88 -10.97
N LEU A 318 40.61 7.05 -10.06
CA LEU A 318 39.82 6.27 -9.08
C LEU A 318 39.42 7.14 -7.89
N HIS A 319 38.16 7.09 -7.51
CA HIS A 319 37.61 7.74 -6.33
C HIS A 319 36.81 6.75 -5.51
N ASN A 320 37.01 6.70 -4.19
CA ASN A 320 36.32 5.83 -3.28
C ASN A 320 35.67 6.65 -2.17
N VAL A 321 34.37 6.46 -1.99
CA VAL A 321 33.58 7.08 -0.91
C VAL A 321 32.99 5.99 -0.05
N TYR A 322 33.05 6.19 1.27
CA TYR A 322 32.40 5.32 2.22
C TYR A 322 31.48 6.13 3.12
N SER A 323 30.23 5.72 3.22
CA SER A 323 29.31 6.29 4.17
C SER A 323 28.70 5.22 5.09
N ARG A 324 28.35 5.65 6.31
CA ARG A 324 27.66 4.83 7.30
C ARG A 324 26.57 5.65 7.95
N THR A 325 25.36 5.11 7.94
CA THR A 325 24.19 5.70 8.62
C THR A 325 23.72 4.75 9.72
N GLU A 326 23.64 5.24 10.95
CA GLU A 326 22.97 4.53 12.03
C GLU A 326 21.70 5.28 12.40
N THR A 327 20.57 4.59 12.32
CA THR A 327 19.27 5.17 12.64
C THR A 327 18.59 4.35 13.73
N THR A 328 18.10 5.04 14.76
CA THR A 328 17.28 4.44 15.81
C THR A 328 16.00 5.24 15.96
N ASN A 329 14.86 4.55 15.92
CA ASN A 329 13.54 5.14 16.09
C ASN A 329 12.84 4.53 17.30
N HIS A 330 12.21 5.39 18.12
CA HIS A 330 11.34 5.02 19.23
C HIS A 330 9.99 5.72 19.09
N LEU A 331 8.92 4.99 19.32
CA LEU A 331 7.57 5.56 19.32
C LEU A 331 6.74 4.95 20.44
N VAL A 332 6.06 5.83 21.18
CA VAL A 332 4.98 5.45 22.09
C VAL A 332 3.72 6.18 21.67
N ALA A 333 2.61 5.45 21.57
CA ALA A 333 1.34 6.05 21.22
C ALA A 333 0.19 5.45 22.05
N ALA A 334 -0.78 6.29 22.38
CA ALA A 334 -2.01 5.87 23.04
C ALA A 334 -3.22 6.47 22.32
N ARG A 335 -4.25 5.67 22.11
CA ARG A 335 -5.50 6.06 21.43
C ARG A 335 -6.69 5.55 22.20
N LEU A 336 -7.67 6.43 22.44
CA LEU A 336 -8.95 6.12 23.05
C LEU A 336 -10.09 6.59 22.17
N VAL A 337 -11.08 5.72 21.93
CA VAL A 337 -12.32 6.05 21.21
C VAL A 337 -13.50 5.57 22.02
N ALA A 338 -14.47 6.44 22.19
CA ALA A 338 -15.75 6.17 22.84
C ALA A 338 -16.89 6.41 21.85
N ASP A 339 -17.75 5.42 21.68
CA ASP A 339 -18.87 5.43 20.75
C ASP A 339 -20.18 5.27 21.54
N HIS A 340 -21.18 6.13 21.29
CA HIS A 340 -22.44 6.13 22.02
C HIS A 340 -23.61 6.48 21.11
N ALA A 341 -24.67 5.69 21.19
CA ALA A 341 -25.94 6.02 20.53
C ALA A 341 -26.56 7.24 21.20
N LEU A 342 -26.70 8.34 20.47
CA LEU A 342 -27.24 9.60 20.97
C LEU A 342 -28.36 10.08 20.04
N TRP A 343 -29.56 10.33 20.57
CA TRP A 343 -30.77 10.69 19.82
C TRP A 343 -31.05 9.71 18.66
N SER A 344 -31.23 10.22 17.45
CA SER A 344 -31.40 9.39 16.23
C SER A 344 -30.08 9.11 15.51
N GLY A 345 -28.96 9.22 16.21
CA GLY A 345 -27.63 9.09 15.65
C GLY A 345 -26.66 8.35 16.56
N ASN A 346 -25.40 8.44 16.19
CA ASN A 346 -24.28 7.83 16.89
C ASN A 346 -23.19 8.86 17.06
N LEU A 347 -22.79 9.16 18.30
CA LEU A 347 -21.70 10.06 18.65
C LEU A 347 -20.43 9.27 18.92
N LYS A 348 -19.36 9.61 18.24
CA LYS A 348 -18.03 9.07 18.45
C LYS A 348 -17.08 10.17 18.87
N LEU A 349 -16.44 10.01 20.03
CA LEU A 349 -15.43 10.90 20.56
C LEU A 349 -14.12 10.16 20.70
N GLY A 350 -13.00 10.83 20.57
CA GLY A 350 -11.73 10.19 20.82
C GLY A 350 -10.54 11.13 20.85
N GLY A 351 -9.43 10.57 21.31
CA GLY A 351 -8.15 11.24 21.33
C GLY A 351 -7.02 10.28 21.03
N GLU A 352 -5.89 10.82 20.59
CA GLU A 352 -4.66 10.10 20.31
C GLU A 352 -3.47 10.97 20.71
N VAL A 353 -2.50 10.37 21.37
CA VAL A 353 -1.23 10.98 21.71
C VAL A 353 -0.12 10.12 21.14
N THR A 354 0.82 10.74 20.44
CA THR A 354 1.98 10.06 19.86
C THR A 354 3.24 10.83 20.23
N TYR A 355 4.25 10.12 20.72
CA TYR A 355 5.60 10.61 20.94
C TYR A 355 6.57 9.82 20.07
N VAL A 356 7.43 10.51 19.33
CA VAL A 356 8.48 9.96 18.47
C VAL A 356 9.80 10.56 18.89
N ASN A 357 10.80 9.71 18.99
CA ASN A 357 12.22 10.11 19.04
C ASN A 357 12.97 9.32 17.96
N ARG A 358 13.78 10.01 17.17
CA ARG A 358 14.63 9.45 16.13
C ARG A 358 16.03 10.03 16.23
N ASP A 359 17.01 9.16 16.39
CA ASP A 359 18.43 9.47 16.31
C ASP A 359 18.96 9.06 14.95
N ASN A 360 19.79 9.91 14.34
CA ASN A 360 20.45 9.65 13.06
C ASN A 360 21.91 10.08 13.14
N ASP A 361 22.81 9.10 12.99
CA ASP A 361 24.25 9.30 12.94
C ASP A 361 24.72 8.96 11.51
N TYR A 362 25.17 9.97 10.77
CA TYR A 362 25.69 9.87 9.42
C TYR A 362 27.17 10.20 9.41
N ALA A 363 28.00 9.21 9.08
CA ALA A 363 29.44 9.36 8.88
C ALA A 363 29.80 9.14 7.41
N ILE A 364 30.64 10.02 6.87
CA ILE A 364 31.14 9.92 5.48
C ILE A 364 32.64 10.16 5.46
N SER A 365 33.33 9.49 4.53
CA SER A 365 34.77 9.66 4.29
C SER A 365 35.09 9.42 2.81
N GLY A 366 36.22 9.93 2.35
CA GLY A 366 36.65 9.88 0.94
C GLY A 366 36.20 11.07 0.11
N ILE A 367 35.54 12.05 0.73
CA ILE A 367 35.15 13.32 0.11
C ILE A 367 35.26 14.44 1.15
N ASP A 368 35.89 15.56 0.78
CA ASP A 368 36.16 16.68 1.71
C ASP A 368 34.99 17.67 1.80
N ASP A 369 34.16 17.78 0.76
CA ASP A 369 33.10 18.78 0.66
C ASP A 369 31.79 18.36 1.38
N ILE A 370 31.68 17.12 1.84
CA ILE A 370 30.51 16.60 2.57
C ILE A 370 30.92 16.22 3.99
N SER A 371 30.23 16.77 4.96
CA SER A 371 30.51 16.54 6.38
C SER A 371 29.62 15.46 6.97
N SER A 372 30.17 14.67 7.88
CA SER A 372 29.39 13.78 8.76
C SER A 372 28.41 14.58 9.63
N ARG A 373 27.26 13.98 9.97
CA ARG A 373 26.16 14.66 10.66
C ARG A 373 25.58 13.80 11.78
N LEU A 374 25.26 14.48 12.88
CA LEU A 374 24.47 13.92 13.98
C LEU A 374 23.19 14.71 14.09
N SER A 375 22.06 14.06 14.05
CA SER A 375 20.76 14.74 14.18
C SER A 375 19.76 13.93 14.99
N GLU A 376 18.85 14.64 15.63
CA GLU A 376 17.77 14.10 16.44
C GLU A 376 16.45 14.74 16.03
N VAL A 377 15.37 13.93 15.99
CA VAL A 377 14.00 14.39 15.74
C VAL A 377 13.15 14.00 16.93
N GLU A 378 12.52 14.98 17.57
CA GLU A 378 11.43 14.78 18.52
C GLU A 378 10.13 15.28 17.92
N GLU A 379 9.09 14.44 17.94
CA GLU A 379 7.75 14.86 17.52
C GLU A 379 6.69 14.40 18.52
N GLN A 380 5.87 15.34 18.95
CA GLN A 380 4.71 15.11 19.81
C GLN A 380 3.45 15.50 19.04
N ASN A 381 2.51 14.58 18.92
CA ASN A 381 1.21 14.83 18.27
C ASN A 381 0.08 14.53 19.25
N TYR A 382 -0.76 15.55 19.50
CA TYR A 382 -1.96 15.48 20.33
C TYR A 382 -3.16 15.70 19.43
N ALA A 383 -4.00 14.70 19.29
CA ALA A 383 -5.19 14.75 18.45
C ALA A 383 -6.46 14.52 19.26
N LEU A 384 -7.49 15.34 19.00
CA LEU A 384 -8.84 15.16 19.53
C LEU A 384 -9.83 15.16 18.36
N PHE A 385 -10.86 14.33 18.43
CA PHE A 385 -11.88 14.30 17.40
C PHE A 385 -13.28 14.03 17.95
N ALA A 386 -14.27 14.54 17.23
CA ALA A 386 -15.68 14.24 17.39
C ALA A 386 -16.30 13.91 16.04
N GLU A 387 -17.12 12.87 15.96
CA GLU A 387 -17.88 12.49 14.77
C GLU A 387 -19.30 12.13 15.17
N TYR A 388 -20.28 12.68 14.45
CA TYR A 388 -21.68 12.40 14.68
C TYR A 388 -22.37 11.92 13.40
N GLY A 389 -22.89 10.72 13.44
CA GLY A 389 -23.69 10.11 12.37
C GLY A 389 -25.16 10.20 12.66
N LEU A 390 -25.91 10.99 11.89
CA LEU A 390 -27.35 11.24 12.06
C LEU A 390 -28.16 10.50 10.99
N LEU A 391 -29.08 9.64 11.41
CA LEU A 391 -30.07 9.06 10.52
C LEU A 391 -31.23 10.04 10.27
N VAL A 392 -31.22 10.65 9.07
CA VAL A 392 -32.33 11.52 8.61
C VAL A 392 -33.40 10.63 8.00
N LYS A 393 -34.54 10.49 8.71
CA LYS A 393 -35.62 9.60 8.28
C LYS A 393 -36.04 9.86 6.83
N LYS A 394 -36.13 8.79 6.01
CA LYS A 394 -36.45 8.77 4.57
C LYS A 394 -35.42 9.45 3.65
N ALA A 395 -34.49 10.23 4.16
CA ALA A 395 -33.49 10.94 3.33
C ALA A 395 -32.15 10.18 3.24
N GLY A 396 -31.66 9.65 4.36
CA GLY A 396 -30.37 8.95 4.37
C GLY A 396 -29.61 9.16 5.68
N MET A 397 -28.29 8.98 5.63
CA MET A 397 -27.37 9.14 6.75
C MET A 397 -26.44 10.30 6.50
N LEU A 398 -26.46 11.30 7.40
CA LEU A 398 -25.53 12.42 7.42
C LEU A 398 -24.46 12.13 8.48
N THR A 399 -23.18 12.21 8.11
CA THR A 399 -22.05 12.08 9.05
C THR A 399 -21.23 13.36 9.01
N MET A 400 -20.98 13.94 10.17
CA MET A 400 -20.19 15.16 10.35
C MET A 400 -19.08 14.84 11.35
N GLY A 401 -17.87 15.28 11.07
CA GLY A 401 -16.71 15.08 11.94
C GLY A 401 -15.79 16.28 11.93
N LEU A 402 -15.12 16.48 13.05
CA LEU A 402 -14.03 17.44 13.19
C LEU A 402 -12.90 16.79 13.97
N ARG A 403 -11.69 16.91 13.47
CA ARG A 403 -10.45 16.52 14.14
C ARG A 403 -9.56 17.75 14.29
N TYR A 404 -9.03 17.94 15.47
CA TYR A 404 -7.99 18.92 15.79
C TYR A 404 -6.70 18.18 16.08
N GLU A 405 -5.58 18.68 15.59
CA GLU A 405 -4.25 18.17 15.88
C GLU A 405 -3.31 19.31 16.25
N HIS A 406 -2.58 19.10 17.36
CA HIS A 406 -1.45 19.91 17.75
C HIS A 406 -0.19 19.09 17.60
N VAL A 407 0.76 19.55 16.76
CA VAL A 407 2.03 18.87 16.49
C VAL A 407 3.17 19.79 16.90
N ALA A 408 3.93 19.37 17.91
CA ALA A 408 5.21 19.96 18.26
C ALA A 408 6.33 19.14 17.62
N PHE A 409 7.13 19.78 16.76
CA PHE A 409 8.23 19.17 16.02
C PHE A 409 9.52 19.90 16.33
N ASP A 410 10.55 19.15 16.71
CA ASP A 410 11.90 19.64 17.01
C ASP A 410 12.91 18.79 16.24
N PHE A 411 13.57 19.40 15.25
CA PHE A 411 14.72 18.83 14.56
C PHE A 411 15.98 19.51 15.07
N SER A 412 16.86 18.76 15.70
CA SER A 412 18.13 19.24 16.24
C SER A 412 19.28 18.68 15.40
N ASP A 413 19.97 19.54 14.66
CA ASP A 413 21.26 19.21 14.06
C ASP A 413 22.34 19.45 15.12
N LEU A 414 22.92 18.36 15.65
CA LEU A 414 23.91 18.42 16.72
C LEU A 414 25.32 18.78 16.21
N THR A 415 25.53 18.71 14.90
CA THR A 415 26.79 19.07 14.25
C THR A 415 26.78 20.53 13.81
N GLU A 416 25.66 21.02 13.26
CA GLU A 416 25.50 22.40 12.80
C GLU A 416 24.15 22.96 13.28
N THR A 417 24.15 23.53 14.47
CA THR A 417 22.93 23.98 15.16
C THR A 417 22.11 25.02 14.39
N SER A 418 22.71 25.74 13.44
CA SER A 418 22.03 26.70 12.55
C SER A 418 20.98 26.04 11.65
N ARG A 419 21.05 24.72 11.42
CA ARG A 419 20.10 23.94 10.65
C ARG A 419 18.95 23.36 11.49
N SER A 420 18.99 23.56 12.80
CA SER A 420 17.94 23.09 13.70
C SER A 420 16.65 23.84 13.47
N VAL A 421 15.52 23.12 13.51
CA VAL A 421 14.17 23.65 13.20
C VAL A 421 13.21 23.24 14.30
N LYS A 422 12.57 24.23 14.92
CA LYS A 422 11.50 24.01 15.89
C LYS A 422 10.21 24.66 15.44
N ARG A 423 9.11 23.90 15.43
CA ARG A 423 7.80 24.42 15.01
C ARG A 423 6.65 23.74 15.75
N ASN A 424 5.56 24.49 15.92
CA ASN A 424 4.27 24.01 16.41
C ASN A 424 3.22 24.26 15.34
N ASN A 425 2.38 23.28 15.05
CA ASN A 425 1.28 23.40 14.11
C ASN A 425 -0.03 23.05 14.82
N ASP A 426 -1.04 23.87 14.58
CA ASP A 426 -2.41 23.68 15.06
C ASP A 426 -3.34 23.58 13.85
N ASP A 427 -3.87 22.39 13.57
CA ASP A 427 -4.63 22.12 12.36
C ASP A 427 -6.02 21.54 12.66
N PHE A 428 -7.01 21.95 11.83
CA PHE A 428 -8.37 21.45 11.88
C PHE A 428 -8.73 20.70 10.59
N PHE A 429 -9.27 19.50 10.77
CA PHE A 429 -9.64 18.58 9.68
C PHE A 429 -11.13 18.25 9.72
N PRO A 430 -12.00 19.09 9.10
CA PRO A 430 -13.41 18.81 8.99
C PRO A 430 -13.70 17.69 8.00
N SER A 431 -14.76 16.91 8.25
CA SER A 431 -15.29 15.91 7.35
C SER A 431 -16.81 15.92 7.34
N LEU A 432 -17.41 15.75 6.17
CA LEU A 432 -18.86 15.73 5.95
C LEU A 432 -19.19 14.65 4.92
N SER A 433 -20.19 13.82 5.19
CA SER A 433 -20.70 12.91 4.17
C SER A 433 -22.20 12.72 4.30
N PHE A 434 -22.88 12.58 3.15
CA PHE A 434 -24.29 12.25 3.07
C PHE A 434 -24.51 11.04 2.18
N ALA A 435 -25.03 9.96 2.77
CA ALA A 435 -25.33 8.71 2.08
C ALA A 435 -26.85 8.54 1.96
N THR A 436 -27.36 8.27 0.76
CA THR A 436 -28.79 8.12 0.47
C THR A 436 -29.06 6.94 -0.46
N ARG A 437 -30.33 6.53 -0.51
CA ARG A 437 -30.82 5.51 -1.43
C ARG A 437 -32.07 6.00 -2.17
N LEU A 438 -31.95 6.07 -3.49
CA LEU A 438 -33.00 6.49 -4.40
C LEU A 438 -33.41 5.26 -5.26
N GLY A 439 -34.39 4.50 -4.76
CA GLY A 439 -34.81 3.24 -5.39
C GLY A 439 -33.68 2.20 -5.39
N LEU A 440 -33.17 1.83 -6.58
CA LEU A 440 -32.04 0.92 -6.76
C LEU A 440 -30.67 1.61 -6.71
N LEU A 441 -30.65 2.96 -6.79
CA LEU A 441 -29.45 3.74 -6.74
C LEU A 441 -29.08 4.04 -5.28
N GLN A 442 -27.87 3.68 -4.87
CA GLN A 442 -27.26 4.05 -3.60
C GLN A 442 -26.15 5.05 -3.90
N MET A 443 -26.11 6.16 -3.18
CA MET A 443 -25.15 7.26 -3.42
C MET A 443 -24.58 7.79 -2.11
N GLN A 444 -23.35 8.31 -2.17
CA GLN A 444 -22.73 9.11 -1.12
C GLN A 444 -22.03 10.29 -1.76
N LEU A 445 -22.28 11.47 -1.23
CA LEU A 445 -21.48 12.68 -1.43
C LEU A 445 -20.64 12.90 -0.17
N SER A 446 -19.38 13.28 -0.33
CA SER A 446 -18.48 13.50 0.79
C SER A 446 -17.49 14.64 0.52
N TYR A 447 -17.13 15.34 1.59
CA TYR A 447 -16.09 16.34 1.62
C TYR A 447 -15.20 16.12 2.85
N GLY A 448 -13.90 16.35 2.74
CA GLY A 448 -12.96 16.27 3.86
C GLY A 448 -11.68 17.02 3.59
N VAL A 449 -11.03 17.49 4.66
CA VAL A 449 -9.69 18.07 4.63
C VAL A 449 -8.73 17.02 5.17
N LYS A 450 -7.60 16.83 4.49
CA LYS A 450 -6.57 15.84 4.79
C LYS A 450 -5.18 16.46 4.74
N THR A 451 -4.21 15.78 5.35
CA THR A 451 -2.81 16.21 5.32
C THR A 451 -1.90 15.07 4.87
N THR A 452 -0.77 15.41 4.24
CA THR A 452 0.35 14.50 4.02
C THR A 452 1.58 15.11 4.68
N ARG A 453 2.16 14.40 5.65
CA ARG A 453 3.37 14.83 6.34
C ARG A 453 4.60 14.29 5.65
N PRO A 454 5.72 15.05 5.56
CA PRO A 454 6.97 14.53 5.04
C PRO A 454 7.46 13.35 5.89
N SER A 455 8.13 12.38 5.27
CA SER A 455 8.80 11.30 6.02
C SER A 455 9.98 11.87 6.81
N TYR A 456 10.37 11.20 7.90
CA TYR A 456 11.56 11.62 8.65
C TYR A 456 12.85 11.52 7.84
N TYR A 457 12.90 10.64 6.83
CA TYR A 457 13.98 10.59 5.86
C TYR A 457 14.11 11.88 5.05
N HIS A 458 12.98 12.50 4.66
CA HIS A 458 12.99 13.76 3.92
C HIS A 458 13.26 14.99 4.80
N LEU A 459 13.16 14.84 6.14
CA LEU A 459 13.43 15.92 7.10
C LEU A 459 14.87 15.94 7.62
N ARG A 460 15.78 15.13 7.09
CA ARG A 460 17.18 15.07 7.49
C ARG A 460 17.99 16.25 6.92
N SER A 461 19.17 16.52 7.47
CA SER A 461 20.12 17.57 7.03
C SER A 461 21.41 17.01 6.42
N ASP A 462 21.65 15.70 6.50
CA ASP A 462 22.80 15.04 5.94
C ASP A 462 22.70 14.98 4.40
N VAL A 463 23.86 14.90 3.75
CA VAL A 463 23.99 14.81 2.30
C VAL A 463 24.56 13.44 1.93
N ASP A 464 23.75 12.62 1.26
CA ASP A 464 24.19 11.37 0.67
C ASP A 464 24.96 11.62 -0.63
N TYR A 465 26.10 10.97 -0.76
CA TYR A 465 26.85 10.90 -2.02
C TYR A 465 26.27 9.76 -2.86
N VAL A 466 25.69 10.08 -4.00
CA VAL A 466 25.14 9.09 -4.95
C VAL A 466 26.16 8.77 -6.04
N SER A 467 26.77 9.81 -6.59
CA SER A 467 27.88 9.75 -7.54
C SER A 467 28.62 11.10 -7.53
N ARG A 468 29.74 11.18 -8.21
CA ARG A 468 30.50 12.45 -8.35
C ARG A 468 29.69 13.59 -8.99
N TYR A 469 28.61 13.27 -9.69
CA TYR A 469 27.72 14.25 -10.34
C TYR A 469 26.34 14.38 -9.67
N THR A 470 26.06 13.58 -8.64
CA THR A 470 24.74 13.56 -8.01
C THR A 470 24.86 13.40 -6.50
N LEU A 471 24.33 14.37 -5.78
CA LEU A 471 24.17 14.38 -4.32
C LEU A 471 22.69 14.34 -3.97
N GLN A 472 22.36 13.87 -2.77
CA GLN A 472 20.98 13.85 -2.27
C GLN A 472 20.89 14.32 -0.83
N THR A 473 19.89 15.15 -0.50
CA THR A 473 19.67 15.64 0.86
C THR A 473 18.19 15.65 1.24
N GLY A 474 17.88 15.83 2.50
CA GLY A 474 16.55 16.18 2.98
C GLY A 474 16.38 17.69 3.15
N GLU A 475 15.20 18.11 3.67
CA GLU A 475 14.83 19.49 3.95
C GLU A 475 14.00 19.56 5.23
N PRO A 476 14.60 19.90 6.40
CA PRO A 476 13.89 19.93 7.68
C PRO A 476 12.75 20.94 7.76
N THR A 477 12.75 21.96 6.89
CA THR A 477 11.73 23.04 6.87
C THR A 477 10.46 22.67 6.11
N LEU A 478 10.37 21.47 5.51
CA LEU A 478 9.20 21.03 4.75
C LEU A 478 7.91 21.14 5.57
N LYS A 479 6.90 21.74 4.96
CA LYS A 479 5.53 21.86 5.50
C LYS A 479 4.70 20.63 5.14
N ASN A 480 3.61 20.43 5.87
CA ASN A 480 2.61 19.45 5.53
C ASN A 480 1.85 19.84 4.26
N GLU A 481 1.63 18.88 3.37
CA GLU A 481 0.69 19.02 2.25
C GLU A 481 -0.74 18.98 2.79
N ILE A 482 -1.61 19.88 2.35
CA ILE A 482 -3.02 19.95 2.72
C ILE A 482 -3.89 19.69 1.49
N SER A 483 -4.82 18.76 1.59
CA SER A 483 -5.75 18.44 0.51
C SER A 483 -7.21 18.64 0.91
N HIS A 484 -8.01 19.21 -0.01
CA HIS A 484 -9.45 19.34 0.08
C HIS A 484 -10.09 18.35 -0.89
N ASP A 485 -10.79 17.37 -0.36
CA ASP A 485 -11.31 16.22 -1.08
C ASP A 485 -12.82 16.27 -1.22
N LEU A 486 -13.35 16.35 -2.45
CA LEU A 486 -14.76 16.18 -2.78
C LEU A 486 -14.96 14.84 -3.48
N GLY A 487 -15.88 13.99 -3.00
CA GLY A 487 -16.14 12.68 -3.55
C GLY A 487 -17.60 12.35 -3.73
N LEU A 488 -17.93 11.75 -4.87
CA LEU A 488 -19.20 11.14 -5.17
C LEU A 488 -18.96 9.64 -5.40
N MET A 489 -19.72 8.79 -4.72
CA MET A 489 -19.73 7.36 -4.94
C MET A 489 -21.15 6.88 -5.14
N GLY A 490 -21.36 5.91 -6.03
CA GLY A 490 -22.68 5.36 -6.25
C GLY A 490 -22.67 3.92 -6.72
N ARG A 491 -23.84 3.27 -6.57
CA ARG A 491 -24.08 1.94 -7.05
C ARG A 491 -25.49 1.82 -7.61
N TRP A 492 -25.58 1.28 -8.81
CA TRP A 492 -26.83 0.95 -9.47
C TRP A 492 -26.80 -0.50 -9.96
N ARG A 493 -27.63 -1.38 -9.38
CA ARG A 493 -27.65 -2.82 -9.66
C ARG A 493 -26.24 -3.44 -9.49
N PHE A 494 -25.61 -3.89 -10.59
CA PHE A 494 -24.28 -4.50 -10.65
C PHE A 494 -23.17 -3.53 -11.07
N ILE A 495 -23.51 -2.24 -11.30
CA ILE A 495 -22.55 -1.20 -11.65
C ILE A 495 -22.26 -0.37 -10.40
N THR A 496 -20.97 -0.20 -10.07
CA THR A 496 -20.46 0.71 -9.06
C THR A 496 -19.67 1.81 -9.75
N PHE A 497 -19.84 3.06 -9.35
CA PHE A 497 -19.10 4.18 -9.89
C PHE A 497 -18.65 5.13 -8.80
N ALA A 498 -17.58 5.86 -9.04
CA ALA A 498 -17.16 6.97 -8.21
C ALA A 498 -16.48 8.07 -9.03
N ALA A 499 -16.58 9.29 -8.51
CA ALA A 499 -15.82 10.43 -8.96
C ALA A 499 -15.29 11.19 -7.74
N ASN A 500 -14.06 11.67 -7.82
CA ASN A 500 -13.46 12.47 -6.77
C ASN A 500 -12.61 13.58 -7.37
N TYR A 501 -12.69 14.74 -6.74
CA TYR A 501 -11.88 15.90 -7.03
C TYR A 501 -11.06 16.26 -5.80
N VAL A 502 -9.78 16.52 -5.99
CA VAL A 502 -8.83 16.83 -4.91
C VAL A 502 -8.06 18.09 -5.27
N HIS A 503 -8.12 19.10 -4.39
CA HIS A 503 -7.34 20.32 -4.46
C HIS A 503 -6.22 20.25 -3.41
N ILE A 504 -4.95 20.30 -3.85
CA ILE A 504 -3.77 20.07 -3.02
C ILE A 504 -2.96 21.35 -2.92
N LYS A 505 -2.62 21.76 -1.70
CA LYS A 505 -1.74 22.89 -1.39
C LYS A 505 -0.43 22.38 -0.76
N ASP A 506 0.65 23.12 -0.99
CA ASP A 506 2.00 22.81 -0.46
C ASP A 506 2.45 21.38 -0.78
N ALA A 507 2.12 20.88 -1.98
CA ALA A 507 2.47 19.52 -2.41
C ALA A 507 3.99 19.28 -2.30
N ILE A 508 4.38 18.13 -1.76
CA ILE A 508 5.78 17.77 -1.54
C ILE A 508 6.30 17.03 -2.78
N TYR A 509 7.34 17.57 -3.43
CA TYR A 509 7.97 16.98 -4.61
C TYR A 509 9.49 16.88 -4.48
N ASP A 510 10.06 15.86 -5.13
CA ASP A 510 11.48 15.86 -5.43
C ASP A 510 11.83 17.03 -6.31
N TRP A 511 12.94 17.70 -6.00
CA TRP A 511 13.43 18.85 -6.73
C TRP A 511 14.94 18.82 -6.79
N THR A 512 15.47 19.13 -7.97
CA THR A 512 16.91 19.12 -8.17
C THR A 512 17.40 20.53 -8.46
N THR A 513 18.48 20.91 -7.79
CA THR A 513 19.17 22.19 -7.99
C THR A 513 20.60 21.94 -8.44
N PRO A 514 21.20 22.81 -9.28
CA PRO A 514 22.64 22.79 -9.49
C PRO A 514 23.37 22.99 -8.15
N TYR A 515 24.36 22.15 -7.89
CA TYR A 515 25.19 22.25 -6.69
C TYR A 515 26.44 23.11 -6.98
N ASP A 516 27.01 22.93 -8.17
CA ASP A 516 28.15 23.68 -8.67
C ASP A 516 28.05 23.96 -10.18
N ASP A 517 29.06 24.66 -10.75
CA ASP A 517 29.14 24.96 -12.17
C ASP A 517 29.73 23.79 -13.01
N ASN A 518 30.14 22.68 -12.38
CA ASN A 518 30.74 21.52 -13.03
C ASN A 518 29.68 20.42 -13.36
N GLY A 519 28.41 20.72 -13.18
CA GLY A 519 27.32 19.81 -13.50
C GLY A 519 26.89 18.91 -12.37
N VAL A 520 27.44 19.09 -11.17
CA VAL A 520 26.97 18.39 -9.96
C VAL A 520 25.61 18.92 -9.57
N VAL A 521 24.69 18.01 -9.28
CA VAL A 521 23.33 18.32 -8.89
C VAL A 521 23.02 17.84 -7.47
N MET A 522 22.19 18.60 -6.77
CA MET A 522 21.63 18.24 -5.46
C MET A 522 20.16 17.89 -5.61
N ILE A 523 19.80 16.64 -5.35
CA ILE A 523 18.41 16.18 -5.28
C ILE A 523 17.91 16.39 -3.85
N GLY A 524 16.82 17.13 -3.70
CA GLY A 524 16.17 17.39 -2.42
C GLY A 524 14.66 17.33 -2.55
N MET A 525 13.98 17.85 -1.53
CA MET A 525 12.52 17.92 -1.49
C MET A 525 12.09 19.38 -1.30
N VAL A 526 10.97 19.77 -1.92
CA VAL A 526 10.39 21.11 -1.76
C VAL A 526 8.88 21.04 -1.58
N ASN A 527 8.32 22.04 -0.91
CA ASN A 527 6.89 22.31 -1.03
C ASN A 527 6.63 23.13 -2.30
N PHE A 528 5.73 22.64 -3.13
CA PHE A 528 5.38 23.27 -4.39
C PHE A 528 4.39 24.42 -4.16
N ASN A 529 4.76 25.63 -4.58
CA ASN A 529 4.00 26.86 -4.27
C ASN A 529 2.65 26.99 -4.98
N GLN A 530 2.40 26.19 -6.03
CA GLN A 530 1.14 26.23 -6.77
C GLN A 530 0.24 25.06 -6.35
N PRO A 531 -1.08 25.30 -6.23
CA PRO A 531 -2.00 24.21 -5.93
C PRO A 531 -2.10 23.25 -7.13
N ILE A 532 -2.40 21.99 -6.82
CA ILE A 532 -2.57 20.92 -7.81
C ILE A 532 -3.99 20.39 -7.70
N ASP A 533 -4.68 20.37 -8.83
CA ASP A 533 -6.00 19.80 -8.94
C ASP A 533 -5.94 18.41 -9.55
N ARG A 534 -6.71 17.46 -8.99
CA ARG A 534 -6.82 16.09 -9.51
C ARG A 534 -8.27 15.67 -9.60
N LEU A 535 -8.60 14.96 -10.67
CA LEU A 535 -9.90 14.32 -10.88
C LEU A 535 -9.69 12.83 -11.13
N GLY A 536 -10.40 11.99 -10.37
CA GLY A 536 -10.48 10.56 -10.59
C GLY A 536 -11.94 10.16 -10.86
N ILE A 537 -12.18 9.33 -11.87
CA ILE A 537 -13.49 8.75 -12.18
C ILE A 537 -13.31 7.27 -12.46
N PHE A 538 -14.19 6.43 -11.94
CA PHE A 538 -14.21 5.03 -12.31
C PHE A 538 -15.61 4.42 -12.34
N ALA A 539 -15.75 3.34 -13.09
CA ALA A 539 -16.93 2.46 -13.09
C ALA A 539 -16.48 0.99 -13.09
N ASN A 540 -17.13 0.17 -12.28
CA ASN A 540 -16.92 -1.27 -12.22
C ASN A 540 -18.20 -2.01 -12.52
N MET A 541 -18.10 -3.08 -13.31
CA MET A 541 -19.18 -4.01 -13.61
C MET A 541 -18.75 -5.43 -13.28
N SER A 542 -19.53 -6.15 -12.46
CA SER A 542 -19.13 -7.46 -11.94
C SER A 542 -20.26 -8.52 -11.98
N PRO A 543 -20.75 -8.94 -13.17
CA PRO A 543 -21.73 -10.00 -13.31
C PRO A 543 -21.10 -11.41 -13.13
N THR A 544 -21.97 -12.42 -12.92
CA THR A 544 -21.63 -13.84 -13.01
C THR A 544 -22.56 -14.53 -13.98
N ILE A 545 -22.02 -15.29 -14.92
CA ILE A 545 -22.75 -16.00 -15.99
C ILE A 545 -22.35 -17.48 -15.91
N GLY A 546 -23.17 -18.30 -15.30
CA GLY A 546 -22.89 -19.72 -15.10
C GLY A 546 -21.60 -19.94 -14.28
N CYS A 547 -20.63 -20.66 -14.87
CA CYS A 547 -19.31 -20.89 -14.25
C CYS A 547 -18.34 -19.69 -14.40
N TRP A 548 -18.66 -18.71 -15.23
CA TRP A 548 -17.83 -17.55 -15.54
C TRP A 548 -18.19 -16.36 -14.67
N SER A 549 -17.21 -15.87 -13.93
CA SER A 549 -17.28 -14.68 -13.09
C SER A 549 -16.42 -13.59 -13.70
N ILE A 550 -16.99 -12.42 -13.90
CA ILE A 550 -16.35 -11.25 -14.52
C ILE A 550 -16.25 -10.13 -13.49
N SER A 551 -15.17 -9.34 -13.54
CA SER A 551 -15.09 -8.03 -12.87
C SER A 551 -14.27 -7.11 -13.77
N ASN A 552 -14.91 -6.12 -14.36
CA ASN A 552 -14.27 -5.13 -15.23
C ASN A 552 -14.35 -3.76 -14.57
N THR A 553 -13.20 -3.10 -14.44
CA THR A 553 -13.08 -1.71 -13.97
C THR A 553 -12.53 -0.84 -15.09
N LEU A 554 -13.24 0.23 -15.42
CA LEU A 554 -12.78 1.32 -16.26
C LEU A 554 -12.52 2.53 -15.37
N GLY A 555 -11.38 3.16 -15.50
CA GLY A 555 -11.00 4.34 -14.74
C GLY A 555 -10.34 5.42 -15.58
N MET A 556 -10.45 6.64 -15.12
CA MET A 556 -9.70 7.78 -15.64
C MET A 556 -9.18 8.61 -14.47
N MET A 557 -7.92 8.99 -14.53
CA MET A 557 -7.31 9.95 -13.63
C MET A 557 -6.73 11.10 -14.45
N LYS A 558 -6.96 12.34 -14.02
CA LYS A 558 -6.40 13.54 -14.63
C LYS A 558 -5.96 14.48 -13.52
N GLN A 559 -4.82 15.10 -13.72
CA GLN A 559 -4.35 16.23 -12.91
C GLN A 559 -4.21 17.49 -13.78
N TRP A 560 -4.20 18.64 -13.13
CA TRP A 560 -3.83 19.92 -13.72
C TRP A 560 -2.66 20.46 -12.92
N LEU A 561 -1.47 20.41 -13.54
CA LEU A 561 -0.24 20.90 -12.97
C LEU A 561 0.58 21.52 -14.09
N SER A 562 0.89 22.80 -13.98
CA SER A 562 1.80 23.51 -14.87
C SER A 562 2.70 24.41 -14.04
N PHE A 563 3.96 24.47 -14.38
CA PHE A 563 4.91 25.39 -13.74
C PHE A 563 6.02 25.78 -14.71
N ASN A 564 6.70 26.88 -14.41
CA ASN A 564 7.82 27.37 -15.16
C ASN A 564 9.13 26.97 -14.48
N LEU A 565 10.05 26.41 -15.25
CA LEU A 565 11.42 26.14 -14.86
C LEU A 565 12.34 27.19 -15.50
N ASP A 566 13.39 27.58 -14.79
CA ASP A 566 14.42 28.44 -15.35
C ASP A 566 15.20 27.65 -16.43
N ASP A 567 15.19 28.14 -17.65
CA ASP A 567 15.95 27.58 -18.77
C ASP A 567 16.57 28.73 -19.59
N PRO A 568 17.85 29.01 -19.38
CA PRO A 568 18.56 30.11 -20.10
C PRO A 568 18.60 29.96 -21.63
N ARG A 569 18.26 28.77 -22.16
CA ARG A 569 18.23 28.52 -23.61
C ARG A 569 16.93 28.97 -24.25
N GLU A 570 15.89 29.15 -23.46
CA GLU A 570 14.63 29.70 -23.93
C GLU A 570 14.68 31.21 -24.03
N SER A 571 14.07 31.79 -25.06
CA SER A 571 14.06 33.24 -25.29
C SER A 571 13.46 34.04 -24.12
N THR A 572 12.60 33.42 -23.34
CA THR A 572 11.95 33.99 -22.14
C THR A 572 12.74 33.73 -20.86
N GLY A 573 13.85 32.97 -20.93
CA GLY A 573 14.59 32.47 -19.76
C GLY A 573 13.83 31.42 -18.96
N LYS A 574 12.66 30.95 -19.44
CA LYS A 574 11.79 30.00 -18.73
C LYS A 574 11.21 28.97 -19.68
N ARG A 575 11.16 27.71 -19.20
CA ARG A 575 10.51 26.59 -19.87
C ARG A 575 9.23 26.23 -19.10
N GLU A 576 8.08 26.29 -19.77
CA GLU A 576 6.83 25.82 -19.20
C GLU A 576 6.76 24.29 -19.27
N VAL A 577 6.44 23.67 -18.16
CA VAL A 577 6.23 22.21 -18.04
C VAL A 577 4.79 21.95 -17.59
N THR A 578 4.10 21.11 -18.35
CA THR A 578 2.68 20.82 -18.12
C THR A 578 2.42 19.34 -17.94
N TYR A 579 1.73 18.96 -16.88
CA TYR A 579 1.35 17.60 -16.51
C TYR A 579 -0.16 17.46 -16.44
N ASN A 580 -0.84 17.40 -17.60
CA ASN A 580 -2.31 17.36 -17.67
C ASN A 580 -2.87 16.21 -18.52
N LYS A 581 -2.01 15.31 -19.02
CA LYS A 581 -2.45 14.17 -19.83
C LYS A 581 -3.16 13.15 -18.95
N PRO A 582 -4.43 12.77 -19.25
CA PRO A 582 -5.17 11.81 -18.45
C PRO A 582 -4.59 10.40 -18.56
N MET A 583 -4.71 9.63 -17.47
CA MET A 583 -4.46 8.20 -17.42
C MET A 583 -5.77 7.45 -17.56
N PHE A 584 -5.86 6.55 -18.52
CA PHE A 584 -6.96 5.58 -18.63
C PHE A 584 -6.52 4.26 -18.03
N ILE A 585 -7.39 3.66 -17.25
CA ILE A 585 -7.16 2.43 -16.51
C ILE A 585 -8.21 1.42 -16.92
N PHE A 586 -7.79 0.19 -17.23
CA PHE A 586 -8.68 -0.93 -17.45
C PHE A 586 -8.16 -2.18 -16.74
N ASN A 587 -8.95 -2.67 -15.77
CA ASN A 587 -8.68 -3.92 -15.08
C ASN A 587 -9.79 -4.91 -15.36
N SER A 588 -9.44 -6.13 -15.77
CA SER A 588 -10.37 -7.21 -16.07
C SER A 588 -9.98 -8.48 -15.34
N VAL A 589 -10.91 -9.07 -14.62
CA VAL A 589 -10.77 -10.37 -13.96
C VAL A 589 -11.79 -11.31 -14.54
N ASN A 590 -11.33 -12.41 -15.10
CA ASN A 590 -12.15 -13.50 -15.60
C ASN A 590 -11.78 -14.78 -14.85
N SER A 591 -12.77 -15.43 -14.24
CA SER A 591 -12.57 -16.66 -13.50
C SER A 591 -13.62 -17.68 -13.87
N PHE A 592 -13.18 -18.88 -14.15
CA PHE A 592 -14.00 -20.02 -14.52
C PHE A 592 -13.92 -21.10 -13.44
N SER A 593 -15.03 -21.27 -12.70
CA SER A 593 -15.17 -22.35 -11.71
C SER A 593 -15.58 -23.64 -12.40
N LEU A 594 -14.66 -24.61 -12.48
CA LEU A 594 -14.86 -25.87 -13.18
C LEU A 594 -15.24 -26.99 -12.20
N ARG A 595 -15.62 -28.15 -12.73
CA ARG A 595 -15.93 -29.35 -11.93
C ARG A 595 -14.70 -29.84 -11.15
N HIS A 596 -14.90 -30.57 -10.08
CA HIS A 596 -13.86 -31.18 -9.24
C HIS A 596 -12.93 -30.15 -8.59
N ASN A 597 -13.42 -28.93 -8.25
CA ASN A 597 -12.65 -27.86 -7.59
C ASN A 597 -11.44 -27.37 -8.41
N TRP A 598 -11.51 -27.42 -9.74
CA TRP A 598 -10.61 -26.72 -10.62
C TRP A 598 -11.08 -25.29 -10.84
N LYS A 599 -10.14 -24.37 -10.99
CA LYS A 599 -10.39 -22.98 -11.30
C LYS A 599 -9.37 -22.49 -12.32
N LEU A 600 -9.86 -21.81 -13.35
CA LEU A 600 -9.02 -21.09 -14.33
C LEU A 600 -9.23 -19.60 -14.15
N GLU A 601 -8.19 -18.80 -14.34
CA GLU A 601 -8.23 -17.34 -14.25
C GLU A 601 -7.47 -16.73 -15.41
N LEU A 602 -8.02 -15.62 -15.92
CA LEU A 602 -7.38 -14.75 -16.90
C LEU A 602 -7.62 -13.30 -16.46
N ASN A 603 -6.54 -12.63 -16.03
CA ASN A 603 -6.58 -11.31 -15.47
C ASN A 603 -5.75 -10.35 -16.31
N SER A 604 -6.31 -9.18 -16.63
CA SER A 604 -5.63 -8.14 -17.40
C SER A 604 -5.60 -6.83 -16.61
N GLU A 605 -4.45 -6.21 -16.59
CA GLU A 605 -4.21 -4.87 -16.01
C GLU A 605 -3.62 -3.98 -17.10
N PHE A 606 -4.26 -2.83 -17.35
CA PHE A 606 -3.83 -1.88 -18.36
C PHE A 606 -3.92 -0.44 -17.83
N TYR A 607 -2.92 0.37 -18.13
CA TYR A 607 -3.00 1.83 -18.05
C TYR A 607 -2.31 2.50 -19.24
N SER A 608 -2.84 3.67 -19.61
CA SER A 608 -2.36 4.40 -20.78
C SER A 608 -1.13 5.27 -20.45
N LYS A 609 -0.41 5.67 -21.50
CA LYS A 609 0.50 6.83 -21.44
C LYS A 609 -0.21 8.01 -20.80
N SER A 610 0.47 8.69 -19.84
CA SER A 610 -0.19 9.68 -19.00
C SER A 610 0.80 10.57 -18.26
N HIS A 611 0.26 11.51 -17.47
CA HIS A 611 1.03 12.28 -16.51
C HIS A 611 0.49 12.04 -15.09
N PHE A 612 1.40 11.81 -14.16
CA PHE A 612 1.06 11.62 -12.74
C PHE A 612 2.13 12.25 -11.85
N ARG A 613 1.71 13.17 -10.96
CA ARG A 613 2.62 14.06 -10.23
C ARG A 613 3.53 14.80 -11.25
N ASN A 614 4.83 14.82 -11.01
CA ASN A 614 5.86 15.35 -11.93
C ASN A 614 6.50 14.26 -12.82
N VAL A 615 5.76 13.17 -13.09
CA VAL A 615 6.21 12.05 -13.92
C VAL A 615 5.37 11.99 -15.20
N ARG A 616 6.03 11.88 -16.33
CA ARG A 616 5.44 11.54 -17.63
C ARG A 616 5.65 10.05 -17.91
N ILE A 617 4.55 9.28 -18.00
CA ILE A 617 4.55 7.87 -18.39
C ILE A 617 4.47 7.82 -19.90
N LEU A 618 5.53 7.35 -20.54
CA LEU A 618 5.74 7.44 -21.98
C LEU A 618 5.14 6.26 -22.74
N GLU A 619 4.95 5.11 -22.08
CA GLU A 619 4.46 3.90 -22.71
C GLU A 619 3.19 3.38 -22.04
N HIS A 620 2.42 2.60 -22.80
CA HIS A 620 1.28 1.86 -22.26
C HIS A 620 1.80 0.69 -21.42
N TYR A 621 1.22 0.51 -20.26
CA TYR A 621 1.45 -0.68 -19.44
C TYR A 621 0.34 -1.69 -19.69
N TRP A 622 0.70 -2.92 -19.98
CA TRP A 622 -0.24 -4.03 -20.09
C TRP A 622 0.36 -5.29 -19.51
N ASN A 623 -0.34 -5.86 -18.53
CA ASN A 623 -0.01 -7.13 -17.91
C ASN A 623 -1.17 -8.11 -18.07
N LEU A 624 -0.93 -9.26 -18.67
CA LEU A 624 -1.87 -10.37 -18.75
C LEU A 624 -1.36 -11.53 -17.91
N THR A 625 -2.17 -12.00 -16.96
CA THR A 625 -1.87 -13.11 -16.07
C THR A 625 -2.88 -14.23 -16.26
N ALA A 626 -2.41 -15.47 -16.45
CA ALA A 626 -3.22 -16.67 -16.40
C ALA A 626 -2.84 -17.53 -15.19
N ALA A 627 -3.83 -18.21 -14.62
CA ALA A 627 -3.60 -19.13 -13.52
C ALA A 627 -4.56 -20.32 -13.54
N ILE A 628 -4.07 -21.44 -13.01
CA ILE A 628 -4.86 -22.65 -12.75
C ILE A 628 -4.70 -23.05 -11.30
N GLU A 629 -5.79 -23.34 -10.62
CA GLU A 629 -5.83 -23.78 -9.24
C GLU A 629 -6.61 -25.07 -9.09
N LYS A 630 -6.11 -25.94 -8.19
CA LYS A 630 -6.79 -27.15 -7.77
C LYS A 630 -6.82 -27.23 -6.24
N LYS A 631 -8.00 -27.56 -5.68
CA LYS A 631 -8.20 -27.75 -4.24
C LYS A 631 -8.61 -29.20 -3.95
N TRP A 632 -8.03 -29.76 -2.90
CA TRP A 632 -8.36 -31.07 -2.35
C TRP A 632 -8.75 -30.96 -0.88
N LYS A 633 -9.81 -31.65 -0.50
CA LYS A 633 -10.10 -31.92 0.92
C LYS A 633 -9.19 -33.08 1.37
N CYS A 634 -8.55 -32.96 2.50
CA CYS A 634 -7.68 -33.96 3.08
C CYS A 634 -7.90 -34.06 4.58
N LYS A 635 -7.32 -35.09 5.21
CA LYS A 635 -7.32 -35.20 6.67
C LYS A 635 -6.44 -34.09 7.27
N SER A 636 -6.82 -33.65 8.46
CA SER A 636 -5.99 -32.71 9.22
C SER A 636 -4.76 -33.41 9.77
N LEU A 637 -3.59 -32.75 9.75
CA LEU A 637 -2.33 -33.24 10.32
C LEU A 637 -2.45 -33.55 11.83
N PHE A 638 -3.38 -32.90 12.54
CA PHE A 638 -3.60 -33.04 13.99
C PHE A 638 -4.91 -33.78 14.32
N GLY A 639 -5.44 -34.53 13.37
CA GLY A 639 -6.69 -35.28 13.52
C GLY A 639 -7.93 -34.51 13.09
N GLY A 640 -8.97 -35.22 12.58
CA GLY A 640 -10.21 -34.68 12.05
C GLY A 640 -10.21 -34.47 10.53
N ASP A 641 -11.39 -34.16 9.97
CA ASP A 641 -11.63 -34.08 8.52
C ASP A 641 -11.48 -32.66 7.94
N GLY A 642 -10.92 -31.71 8.69
CA GLY A 642 -10.88 -30.29 8.36
C GLY A 642 -9.66 -29.81 7.54
N GLY A 643 -8.88 -30.72 6.92
CA GLY A 643 -7.72 -30.34 6.11
C GLY A 643 -8.07 -29.96 4.67
N GLN A 644 -7.38 -28.94 4.12
CA GLN A 644 -7.48 -28.57 2.72
C GLN A 644 -6.08 -28.29 2.16
N LEU A 645 -5.77 -28.93 1.02
CA LEU A 645 -4.57 -28.65 0.22
C LEU A 645 -4.98 -27.87 -1.04
N SER A 646 -4.28 -26.78 -1.36
CA SER A 646 -4.44 -26.02 -2.60
C SER A 646 -3.10 -25.94 -3.32
N LEU A 647 -3.13 -26.14 -4.62
CA LEU A 647 -2.01 -25.95 -5.53
C LEU A 647 -2.44 -24.96 -6.61
N ARG A 648 -1.66 -23.88 -6.78
CA ARG A 648 -1.91 -22.85 -7.80
C ARG A 648 -0.64 -22.62 -8.60
N LEU A 649 -0.77 -22.76 -9.92
CA LEU A 649 0.26 -22.40 -10.90
C LEU A 649 -0.24 -21.16 -11.65
N SER A 650 0.63 -20.16 -11.80
CA SER A 650 0.30 -18.93 -12.54
C SER A 650 1.47 -18.45 -13.39
N CYS A 651 1.15 -17.81 -14.49
CA CYS A 651 2.09 -17.09 -15.33
C CYS A 651 1.63 -15.63 -15.42
N SER A 652 2.45 -14.71 -14.96
CA SER A 652 2.20 -13.26 -15.05
C SER A 652 2.93 -12.68 -16.24
N ASP A 653 2.40 -11.57 -16.77
CA ASP A 653 2.92 -10.85 -17.93
C ASP A 653 3.26 -11.78 -19.11
N ILE A 654 2.28 -12.62 -19.50
CA ILE A 654 2.44 -13.70 -20.49
C ILE A 654 3.11 -13.23 -21.79
N PHE A 655 2.82 -11.99 -22.21
CA PHE A 655 3.36 -11.42 -23.44
C PHE A 655 4.62 -10.59 -23.22
N ASN A 656 5.11 -10.46 -21.95
CA ASN A 656 6.25 -9.62 -21.59
C ASN A 656 6.08 -8.17 -22.08
N THR A 657 4.89 -7.61 -21.83
CA THR A 657 4.48 -6.25 -22.27
C THR A 657 4.45 -5.23 -21.15
N ALA A 658 4.51 -5.68 -19.89
CA ALA A 658 4.58 -4.80 -18.74
C ALA A 658 5.96 -4.15 -18.67
N ARG A 659 6.01 -2.83 -18.93
CA ARG A 659 7.24 -2.04 -18.94
C ARG A 659 6.98 -0.62 -18.47
N HIS A 660 8.02 0.04 -18.01
CA HIS A 660 7.99 1.41 -17.53
C HIS A 660 9.03 2.25 -18.25
N ASP A 661 8.55 3.20 -19.06
CA ASP A 661 9.36 4.26 -19.64
C ASP A 661 8.82 5.58 -19.09
N VAL A 662 9.64 6.32 -18.36
CA VAL A 662 9.23 7.51 -17.64
C VAL A 662 10.18 8.67 -17.83
N VAL A 663 9.66 9.89 -17.73
CA VAL A 663 10.46 11.10 -17.54
C VAL A 663 9.97 11.80 -16.27
N LEU A 664 10.89 12.12 -15.40
CA LEU A 664 10.68 12.97 -14.23
C LEU A 664 11.29 14.34 -14.52
N ASP A 665 10.51 15.42 -14.34
CA ASP A 665 11.03 16.77 -14.34
C ASP A 665 11.15 17.26 -12.89
N LEU A 666 12.37 17.56 -12.47
CA LEU A 666 12.75 17.84 -11.08
C LEU A 666 13.46 19.20 -11.01
N GLY A 667 12.73 20.29 -11.25
CA GLY A 667 13.37 21.60 -11.35
C GLY A 667 14.12 21.77 -12.69
N ASN A 668 15.33 22.32 -12.64
CA ASN A 668 16.18 22.48 -13.82
C ASN A 668 16.82 21.17 -14.30
N TYR A 669 16.26 20.04 -13.95
CA TYR A 669 16.75 18.71 -14.20
C TYR A 669 15.65 17.81 -14.73
N SER A 670 15.95 16.96 -15.68
CA SER A 670 15.04 15.89 -16.12
C SER A 670 15.75 14.55 -16.14
N LEU A 671 15.08 13.53 -15.62
CA LEU A 671 15.54 12.16 -15.63
C LEU A 671 14.63 11.33 -16.54
N PHE A 672 15.16 10.82 -17.64
CA PHE A 672 14.53 9.75 -18.42
C PHE A 672 15.03 8.40 -17.91
N GLN A 673 14.12 7.47 -17.71
CA GLN A 673 14.44 6.09 -17.37
C GLN A 673 13.58 5.13 -18.21
N SER A 674 14.22 4.11 -18.77
CA SER A 674 13.57 3.08 -19.59
C SER A 674 14.03 1.69 -19.19
N ASP A 675 13.08 0.77 -19.14
CA ASP A 675 13.35 -0.64 -18.95
C ASP A 675 13.91 -1.32 -20.23
N ILE A 676 14.15 -0.59 -21.30
CA ILE A 676 14.71 -1.11 -22.55
C ILE A 676 16.18 -0.70 -22.66
N VAL A 677 17.08 -1.67 -22.77
CA VAL A 677 18.52 -1.44 -23.00
C VAL A 677 18.90 -2.00 -24.36
N GLY A 678 19.21 -1.11 -25.32
CA GLY A 678 19.48 -1.50 -26.71
C GLY A 678 18.26 -2.12 -27.39
N GLN A 679 18.41 -3.33 -27.93
CA GLN A 679 17.30 -4.12 -28.49
C GLN A 679 16.70 -5.10 -27.47
N ASP A 680 17.36 -5.29 -26.34
CA ASP A 680 16.88 -6.14 -25.27
C ASP A 680 15.98 -5.36 -24.31
N ARG A 681 14.81 -5.93 -24.04
CA ARG A 681 13.99 -5.49 -22.92
C ARG A 681 14.71 -5.84 -21.63
N SER A 682 14.74 -4.91 -20.70
CA SER A 682 15.46 -5.08 -19.45
C SER A 682 15.05 -6.37 -18.74
N HIS A 683 15.94 -6.86 -17.94
CA HIS A 683 15.78 -8.06 -17.17
C HIS A 683 14.80 -7.93 -15.99
N TYR A 684 14.20 -6.75 -15.73
CA TYR A 684 13.07 -6.65 -14.82
C TYR A 684 11.83 -7.25 -15.47
N SER A 685 11.68 -8.53 -15.29
CA SER A 685 10.59 -9.25 -15.91
C SER A 685 9.52 -9.54 -14.87
N LEU A 686 8.36 -8.92 -15.04
CA LEU A 686 7.10 -9.40 -14.45
C LEU A 686 6.64 -10.71 -15.11
N HIS A 687 7.32 -11.10 -16.21
CA HIS A 687 7.13 -12.38 -16.87
C HIS A 687 7.67 -13.52 -16.01
N ARG A 688 6.80 -14.05 -15.12
CA ARG A 688 7.14 -15.01 -14.06
C ARG A 688 6.20 -16.20 -14.09
N ILE A 689 6.75 -17.37 -13.79
CA ILE A 689 5.96 -18.54 -13.37
C ILE A 689 6.00 -18.60 -11.86
N SER A 690 4.82 -18.76 -11.25
CA SER A 690 4.71 -18.86 -9.79
C SER A 690 3.94 -20.13 -9.42
N LEU A 691 4.50 -20.88 -8.46
CA LEU A 691 3.87 -22.02 -7.82
C LEU A 691 3.54 -21.66 -6.37
N ASN A 692 2.28 -21.85 -5.98
CA ASN A 692 1.85 -21.69 -4.61
C ASN A 692 1.24 -23.00 -4.09
N ILE A 693 1.75 -23.48 -2.98
CA ILE A 693 1.27 -24.66 -2.25
C ILE A 693 0.77 -24.19 -0.89
N ARG A 694 -0.48 -24.48 -0.58
CA ARG A 694 -1.07 -24.14 0.70
C ARG A 694 -1.78 -25.31 1.32
N TYR A 695 -1.49 -25.53 2.59
CA TYR A 695 -2.20 -26.47 3.43
C TYR A 695 -2.83 -25.75 4.62
N THR A 696 -4.13 -25.99 4.87
CA THR A 696 -4.86 -25.46 6.02
C THR A 696 -5.51 -26.60 6.79
N PHE A 697 -5.52 -26.48 8.11
CA PHE A 697 -6.13 -27.48 8.99
C PHE A 697 -6.86 -26.80 10.17
N ASN A 698 -7.96 -27.41 10.64
CA ASN A 698 -8.75 -26.97 11.81
C ASN A 698 -8.79 -25.45 11.96
N THR A 699 -9.27 -24.78 10.96
CA THR A 699 -9.11 -23.35 10.75
C THR A 699 -9.75 -22.52 11.87
N VAL A 700 -9.05 -22.38 12.98
CA VAL A 700 -9.34 -21.44 14.07
C VAL A 700 -8.53 -20.16 13.78
N LYS A 701 -9.19 -19.01 13.71
CA LYS A 701 -8.52 -17.72 13.51
C LYS A 701 -8.57 -16.87 14.76
N SER A 702 -7.48 -16.11 14.99
CA SER A 702 -7.40 -15.15 16.09
C SER A 702 -8.55 -14.14 16.08
N LYS A 703 -9.13 -13.89 17.25
CA LYS A 703 -10.15 -12.85 17.49
C LYS A 703 -9.52 -11.51 17.88
N TYR A 704 -8.23 -11.34 17.69
CA TYR A 704 -7.53 -10.12 18.06
C TYR A 704 -8.22 -8.86 17.46
N LYS A 705 -8.53 -7.86 18.31
CA LYS A 705 -9.29 -6.66 17.94
C LYS A 705 -8.50 -5.36 18.07
N GLY A 706 -7.23 -5.39 18.50
CA GLY A 706 -6.41 -4.20 18.65
C GLY A 706 -6.28 -3.42 17.35
N GLN A 707 -6.61 -2.12 17.39
CA GLN A 707 -6.54 -1.24 16.22
C GLN A 707 -5.22 -0.49 16.12
N GLY A 708 -4.43 -0.45 17.20
CA GLY A 708 -3.16 0.27 17.30
C GLY A 708 -3.32 1.78 17.43
N ALA A 709 -2.24 2.45 17.81
CA ALA A 709 -2.08 3.88 17.97
C ALA A 709 -0.82 4.37 17.24
N GLY A 710 -0.62 5.69 17.08
CA GLY A 710 0.57 6.28 16.45
C GLY A 710 0.78 5.89 14.98
N LYS A 711 -0.28 5.79 14.22
CA LYS A 711 -0.32 5.14 12.90
C LYS A 711 0.46 5.90 11.83
N ASP A 712 0.29 7.23 11.79
CA ASP A 712 0.98 8.09 10.83
C ASP A 712 2.48 8.11 11.10
N ALA A 713 2.87 8.34 12.35
CA ALA A 713 4.28 8.41 12.74
C ALA A 713 5.06 7.12 12.41
N LYS A 714 4.47 5.93 12.62
CA LYS A 714 5.09 4.65 12.25
C LYS A 714 5.33 4.49 10.75
N LEU A 715 4.48 5.08 9.90
CA LEU A 715 4.66 5.02 8.44
C LEU A 715 5.73 6.00 7.94
N ARG A 716 6.02 7.03 8.71
CA ARG A 716 7.03 8.05 8.39
C ARG A 716 8.45 7.65 8.79
N MET A 717 8.58 6.64 9.66
CA MET A 717 9.84 6.02 10.06
C MET A 717 10.40 5.11 8.96
#